data_6d90fc28c59204b9611cbea171e1de34
#
_entry.id   6d90fc28c59204b9611cbea171e1de34
#
_cell.length_a   1.000
_cell.length_b   1.000
_cell.length_c   1.000
_cell.angle_alpha   90.00
_cell.angle_beta   90.00
_cell.angle_gamma   90.00
#
_symmetry.space_group_name_H-M   'P 1'
#
loop_
_entity.id
_entity.type
_entity.pdbx_description
1 polymer ?
#
loop_
_entity_poly.entity_id
_entity_poly.type
_entity_poly.pdbx_seq_one_letter_code
_entity_poly.pdbx_strand_id
1 'polypeptide(L)'
;MLRSIWGAALVAAGVFWAADVRAATPAAASASYALPAAAADDAARLDAAMPALARQLLADARDDGRDLNQRFRLQLVAGDYAAAERSLEALSASATQGPVPVRPNLAQYRLYARAKRLQTQQGLDFDQALSRAFAELVTTMDDRSAGVAMRVLNFEAADLPRQQRALAAALAPLRTQAALDRDAALALVRSYQVERSYAAMAPRLPALTAADDARRYAIQRDVAVATPDGATVCATIVRQRNAPQRQPTLLNFTIYADPVTTLNEARRSASNGYVGVTGTSRGKACSPDRPVPYEHDGDDAAALIDWIAAQPWSDGRVGMYGGSYEGFTQWAAAKRRPKALKALMPSVTGAPGLDVPMEGGIFYGFQYYWPLYSAGNRGLDTAAMEDGARWDRMYRQWYLSGRPYRELPQIDGTPNPFYLRWLSHPDYDAYWQAMIPYRDEFAALDLPVLTTTGYYDGAQIGALYYLREHYLYRPQAEHYLVIGPYSHISGQRGTGATGDSLRGYQLDPQAQIDIGELRYQWFDYVFKGAPKPALLADRINYQVMGANVWKHAPSLAAMAQRRQRFYFGAQAGGDGRYAFLARAAASDDYAEQVVDLRDRSDAERIVPGGGIVDPELDTALSAVFVSEPFARAQEFSGLFSGQLEVGTNKRDFDFNISLYELMPDRRYFELSRYQSRASYVDDVSRRRLLEPGRRTVLNFEAGRATSKRMQAGSRLVAVVSVLRNPQQQINYGSGKPVAAESVADAGEPMRVRWYGGSYLEIPLSD
;
A
#
# COMPACT_ATOMS: atom_id res chain seq x y z
N MET A 1 12.30 7.11 16.14
CA MET A 1 11.70 5.83 15.70
C MET A 1 10.35 6.09 15.08
N LEU A 2 10.32 6.74 13.94
CA LEU A 2 9.09 6.97 13.17
C LEU A 2 9.22 6.17 11.87
N ARG A 3 8.96 4.88 11.93
CA ARG A 3 8.66 4.05 10.76
C ARG A 3 7.15 4.15 10.54
N SER A 4 6.72 5.20 9.91
CA SER A 4 5.30 5.42 9.65
C SER A 4 5.03 5.54 8.16
N ILE A 5 4.15 4.72 7.74
CA ILE A 5 3.03 4.87 6.80
C ILE A 5 3.33 4.82 5.31
N TRP A 6 4.52 5.20 4.77
CA TRP A 6 4.73 5.24 3.31
C TRP A 6 6.04 4.59 2.81
N GLY A 7 6.83 4.02 3.67
CA GLY A 7 8.16 3.49 3.34
C GLY A 7 8.21 2.04 2.84
N ALA A 8 7.20 1.54 2.12
CA ALA A 8 7.20 0.15 1.65
C ALA A 8 6.62 -0.03 0.24
N ALA A 9 6.89 0.90 -0.65
CA ALA A 9 6.36 0.85 -2.01
C ALA A 9 7.34 0.29 -3.04
N LEU A 10 8.33 -0.48 -2.66
CA LEU A 10 9.14 -1.26 -3.61
C LEU A 10 10.10 -2.17 -2.85
N VAL A 11 9.66 -3.33 -2.42
CA VAL A 11 10.55 -4.48 -2.25
C VAL A 11 9.78 -5.75 -2.51
N ALA A 12 10.37 -6.60 -3.32
CA ALA A 12 9.94 -7.94 -3.64
C ALA A 12 9.42 -8.74 -2.43
N ALA A 13 8.46 -9.61 -2.70
CA ALA A 13 7.78 -10.52 -1.81
C ALA A 13 8.67 -11.17 -0.72
N GLY A 14 8.87 -10.46 0.38
CA GLY A 14 9.33 -11.02 1.64
C GLY A 14 8.17 -10.98 2.61
N VAL A 15 7.58 -12.12 2.89
CA VAL A 15 6.50 -12.27 3.86
C VAL A 15 7.00 -11.83 5.24
N PHE A 16 6.65 -10.61 5.66
CA PHE A 16 6.80 -10.18 7.04
C PHE A 16 5.60 -10.70 7.83
N TRP A 17 5.82 -11.72 8.62
CA TRP A 17 4.94 -12.05 9.74
C TRP A 17 5.43 -11.24 10.94
N ALA A 18 4.61 -10.31 11.40
CA ALA A 18 4.85 -9.62 12.66
C ALA A 18 4.70 -10.62 13.81
N ALA A 19 5.59 -10.53 14.80
CA ALA A 19 5.49 -11.33 16.02
C ALA A 19 4.25 -10.88 16.81
N ASP A 20 3.38 -11.84 17.14
CA ASP A 20 2.30 -11.65 18.09
C ASP A 20 2.87 -11.31 19.48
N VAL A 21 2.62 -10.09 19.94
CA VAL A 21 2.75 -9.78 21.36
C VAL A 21 1.45 -10.22 22.06
N ARG A 22 1.40 -11.46 22.50
CA ARG A 22 0.34 -11.92 23.40
C ARG A 22 0.61 -11.43 24.82
N ALA A 23 -0.40 -10.88 25.45
CA ALA A 23 -0.39 -10.58 26.87
C ALA A 23 -0.10 -11.84 27.69
N ALA A 24 0.87 -11.74 28.61
CA ALA A 24 1.37 -12.85 29.39
C ALA A 24 0.31 -13.41 30.35
N THR A 25 -0.01 -14.68 30.15
CA THR A 25 -0.54 -15.56 31.22
C THR A 25 0.64 -16.06 32.05
N PRO A 26 0.52 -16.28 33.38
CA PRO A 26 1.68 -16.61 34.23
C PRO A 26 2.29 -17.96 33.87
N ALA A 27 3.62 -17.97 33.83
CA ALA A 27 4.51 -18.95 33.26
C ALA A 27 4.43 -20.34 33.93
N ALA A 28 4.13 -21.34 33.11
CA ALA A 28 4.79 -22.63 33.23
C ALA A 28 6.27 -22.44 32.85
N ALA A 29 7.22 -23.11 33.51
CA ALA A 29 8.65 -22.97 33.27
C ALA A 29 8.93 -23.06 31.75
N SER A 30 9.36 -21.93 31.12
CA SER A 30 9.57 -21.83 29.70
C SER A 30 10.76 -22.71 29.31
N ALA A 31 10.56 -23.61 28.34
CA ALA A 31 11.66 -24.40 27.78
C ALA A 31 12.77 -23.47 27.30
N SER A 32 14.00 -23.75 27.71
CA SER A 32 15.20 -22.97 27.42
C SER A 32 16.04 -23.70 26.38
N TYR A 33 16.43 -23.02 25.32
CA TYR A 33 17.18 -23.58 24.18
C TYR A 33 18.61 -23.04 24.17
N ALA A 34 19.56 -23.87 24.60
CA ALA A 34 20.95 -23.49 24.69
C ALA A 34 21.65 -23.60 23.32
N LEU A 35 22.42 -22.59 22.97
CA LEU A 35 23.35 -22.59 21.87
C LEU A 35 24.70 -22.06 22.33
N PRO A 36 25.84 -22.59 21.81
CA PRO A 36 27.14 -22.01 22.14
C PRO A 36 27.19 -20.54 21.76
N ALA A 37 27.57 -19.67 22.70
CA ALA A 37 27.68 -18.22 22.43
C ALA A 37 28.59 -17.93 21.21
N ALA A 38 29.65 -18.72 21.04
CA ALA A 38 30.54 -18.63 19.88
C ALA A 38 29.87 -18.92 18.53
N ALA A 39 28.66 -19.50 18.50
CA ALA A 39 27.90 -19.68 17.26
C ALA A 39 27.34 -18.35 16.72
N ALA A 40 27.26 -17.31 17.55
CA ALA A 40 26.81 -15.99 17.08
C ALA A 40 27.80 -15.30 16.15
N ASP A 41 29.09 -15.64 16.23
CA ASP A 41 30.15 -14.97 15.48
C ASP A 41 30.95 -15.95 14.56
N ASP A 42 30.58 -17.24 14.53
CA ASP A 42 31.24 -18.28 13.72
C ASP A 42 30.20 -19.09 12.94
N ALA A 43 30.20 -18.92 11.62
CA ALA A 43 29.23 -19.55 10.72
C ALA A 43 29.35 -21.10 10.73
N ALA A 44 30.56 -21.67 10.86
CA ALA A 44 30.75 -23.12 10.89
C ALA A 44 30.19 -23.75 12.18
N ARG A 45 30.39 -23.07 13.31
CA ARG A 45 29.79 -23.46 14.59
C ARG A 45 28.29 -23.33 14.61
N LEU A 46 27.75 -22.28 13.97
CA LEU A 46 26.32 -22.11 13.79
C LEU A 46 25.76 -23.27 12.96
N ASP A 47 26.36 -23.56 11.82
CA ASP A 47 25.93 -24.66 10.93
C ASP A 47 25.95 -26.02 11.63
N ALA A 48 26.91 -26.25 12.52
CA ALA A 48 26.99 -27.48 13.31
C ALA A 48 25.91 -27.56 14.41
N ALA A 49 25.53 -26.43 15.01
CA ALA A 49 24.58 -26.39 16.14
C ALA A 49 23.12 -26.38 15.72
N MET A 50 22.77 -25.74 14.61
CA MET A 50 21.38 -25.50 14.17
C MET A 50 20.56 -26.77 13.95
N PRO A 51 21.10 -27.91 13.41
CA PRO A 51 20.33 -29.13 13.25
C PRO A 51 19.88 -29.73 14.60
N ALA A 52 20.69 -29.61 15.63
CA ALA A 52 20.34 -30.11 16.99
C ALA A 52 19.23 -29.25 17.61
N LEU A 53 19.33 -27.92 17.52
CA LEU A 53 18.29 -26.98 17.96
C LEU A 53 16.96 -27.28 17.25
N ALA A 54 16.98 -27.44 15.92
CA ALA A 54 15.76 -27.71 15.16
C ALA A 54 15.10 -29.04 15.58
N ARG A 55 15.89 -30.10 15.82
CA ARG A 55 15.37 -31.39 16.32
C ARG A 55 14.77 -31.26 17.72
N GLN A 56 15.39 -30.49 18.62
CA GLN A 56 14.84 -30.21 19.95
C GLN A 56 13.49 -29.50 19.84
N LEU A 57 13.42 -28.42 19.05
CA LEU A 57 12.16 -27.68 18.81
C LEU A 57 11.06 -28.54 18.20
N LEU A 58 11.41 -29.47 17.30
CA LEU A 58 10.46 -30.45 16.73
C LEU A 58 9.95 -31.43 17.79
N ALA A 59 10.81 -31.90 18.69
CA ALA A 59 10.43 -32.82 19.76
C ALA A 59 9.51 -32.15 20.80
N ASP A 60 9.73 -30.85 21.06
CA ASP A 60 8.94 -30.05 21.98
C ASP A 60 7.65 -29.48 21.36
N ALA A 61 7.46 -29.65 20.03
CA ALA A 61 6.26 -29.23 19.35
C ALA A 61 5.10 -30.17 19.68
N ARG A 62 4.00 -29.63 20.22
CA ARG A 62 2.74 -30.38 20.30
C ARG A 62 2.25 -30.59 18.87
N ASP A 63 2.03 -31.86 18.49
CA ASP A 63 1.58 -32.22 17.16
C ASP A 63 0.07 -31.96 17.02
N ASP A 64 -0.30 -30.68 16.90
CA ASP A 64 -1.68 -30.27 16.63
C ASP A 64 -1.96 -30.03 15.13
N GLY A 65 -0.97 -30.29 14.27
CA GLY A 65 -1.09 -30.19 12.81
C GLY A 65 -1.26 -28.75 12.29
N ARG A 66 -1.27 -27.74 13.16
CA ARG A 66 -1.70 -26.37 12.82
C ARG A 66 -0.60 -25.48 12.26
N ASP A 67 0.67 -25.74 12.57
CA ASP A 67 1.76 -24.86 12.10
C ASP A 67 2.71 -25.59 11.13
N LEU A 68 2.20 -25.90 9.93
CA LEU A 68 3.00 -26.45 8.84
C LEU A 68 4.13 -25.50 8.42
N ASN A 69 3.97 -24.19 8.57
CA ASN A 69 4.99 -23.21 8.19
C ASN A 69 6.22 -23.27 9.11
N GLN A 70 6.01 -23.42 10.39
CA GLN A 70 7.08 -23.66 11.36
C GLN A 70 7.72 -25.05 11.14
N ARG A 71 6.88 -26.07 10.98
CA ARG A 71 7.28 -27.47 10.85
C ARG A 71 8.24 -27.71 9.70
N PHE A 72 7.92 -27.26 8.48
CA PHE A 72 8.82 -27.49 7.35
C PHE A 72 10.19 -26.81 7.53
N ARG A 73 10.25 -25.64 8.18
CA ARG A 73 11.51 -24.94 8.45
C ARG A 73 12.40 -25.70 9.41
N LEU A 74 11.81 -26.18 10.50
CA LEU A 74 12.49 -27.03 11.45
C LEU A 74 13.00 -28.34 10.79
N GLN A 75 12.18 -28.99 9.96
CA GLN A 75 12.56 -30.19 9.22
C GLN A 75 13.70 -29.93 8.22
N LEU A 76 13.69 -28.80 7.49
CA LEU A 76 14.79 -28.40 6.61
C LEU A 76 16.11 -28.24 7.37
N VAL A 77 16.08 -27.55 8.51
CA VAL A 77 17.27 -27.30 9.32
C VAL A 77 17.74 -28.59 10.02
N ALA A 78 16.83 -29.45 10.43
CA ALA A 78 17.14 -30.76 11.02
C ALA A 78 17.75 -31.77 10.02
N GLY A 79 17.65 -31.49 8.70
CA GLY A 79 18.11 -32.35 7.62
C GLY A 79 17.09 -33.42 7.19
N ASP A 80 15.84 -33.34 7.68
CA ASP A 80 14.76 -34.26 7.22
C ASP A 80 14.04 -33.67 6.00
N TYR A 81 14.73 -33.69 4.87
CA TYR A 81 14.25 -33.07 3.63
C TYR A 81 13.00 -33.76 3.07
N ALA A 82 12.84 -35.04 3.27
CA ALA A 82 11.64 -35.76 2.82
C ALA A 82 10.39 -35.37 3.61
N ALA A 83 10.50 -35.20 4.92
CA ALA A 83 9.41 -34.69 5.74
C ALA A 83 9.10 -33.22 5.42
N ALA A 84 10.13 -32.40 5.17
CA ALA A 84 9.96 -31.01 4.76
C ALA A 84 9.19 -30.89 3.43
N GLU A 85 9.49 -31.76 2.43
CA GLU A 85 8.73 -31.78 1.17
C GLU A 85 7.24 -32.06 1.41
N ARG A 86 6.93 -33.07 2.25
CA ARG A 86 5.52 -33.38 2.57
C ARG A 86 4.80 -32.21 3.29
N SER A 87 5.48 -31.58 4.25
CA SER A 87 4.91 -30.42 4.96
C SER A 87 4.71 -29.21 4.03
N LEU A 88 5.65 -28.97 3.11
CA LEU A 88 5.55 -27.91 2.09
C LEU A 88 4.42 -28.20 1.09
N GLU A 89 4.22 -29.45 0.70
CA GLU A 89 3.13 -29.86 -0.19
C GLU A 89 1.77 -29.64 0.48
N ALA A 90 1.60 -30.09 1.72
CA ALA A 90 0.39 -29.88 2.49
C ALA A 90 0.09 -28.39 2.69
N LEU A 91 1.11 -27.57 3.01
CA LEU A 91 0.97 -26.14 3.15
C LEU A 91 0.62 -25.43 1.82
N SER A 92 1.24 -25.87 0.71
CA SER A 92 0.94 -25.32 -0.63
C SER A 92 -0.48 -25.66 -1.11
N ALA A 93 -1.08 -26.73 -0.62
CA ALA A 93 -2.46 -27.12 -0.90
C ALA A 93 -3.47 -26.29 -0.07
N SER A 94 -3.03 -25.66 1.01
CA SER A 94 -3.90 -24.79 1.81
C SER A 94 -4.28 -23.52 1.05
N ALA A 95 -5.43 -22.95 1.39
CA ALA A 95 -5.89 -21.68 0.83
C ALA A 95 -6.65 -20.89 1.90
N THR A 96 -6.64 -19.56 1.78
CA THR A 96 -7.46 -18.70 2.62
C THR A 96 -8.95 -18.89 2.32
N GLN A 97 -9.80 -18.35 3.21
CA GLN A 97 -11.27 -18.48 3.07
C GLN A 97 -11.90 -17.38 2.20
N GLY A 98 -11.12 -16.41 1.75
CA GLY A 98 -11.61 -15.30 0.92
C GLY A 98 -12.18 -15.76 -0.43
N PRO A 99 -13.01 -14.93 -1.08
CA PRO A 99 -13.67 -15.26 -2.35
C PRO A 99 -12.69 -15.42 -3.54
N VAL A 100 -11.48 -14.91 -3.41
CA VAL A 100 -10.34 -15.15 -4.31
C VAL A 100 -9.19 -15.68 -3.46
N PRO A 101 -9.12 -17.01 -3.20
CA PRO A 101 -8.26 -17.56 -2.18
C PRO A 101 -6.77 -17.33 -2.44
N VAL A 102 -6.04 -16.94 -1.40
CA VAL A 102 -4.57 -16.89 -1.40
C VAL A 102 -4.02 -18.28 -1.14
N ARG A 103 -3.11 -18.73 -1.99
CA ARG A 103 -2.33 -19.96 -1.80
C ARG A 103 -0.87 -19.61 -1.50
N PRO A 104 -0.25 -20.23 -0.48
CA PRO A 104 1.15 -19.99 -0.19
C PRO A 104 2.05 -20.37 -1.38
N ASN A 105 2.86 -19.44 -1.86
CA ASN A 105 3.86 -19.70 -2.89
C ASN A 105 5.19 -20.07 -2.22
N LEU A 106 5.51 -21.34 -2.18
CA LEU A 106 6.65 -21.91 -1.48
C LEU A 106 7.65 -22.59 -2.43
N ALA A 107 7.62 -22.23 -3.72
CA ALA A 107 8.43 -22.90 -4.76
C ALA A 107 9.92 -22.88 -4.44
N GLN A 108 10.47 -21.80 -3.87
CA GLN A 108 11.88 -21.72 -3.47
C GLN A 108 12.26 -22.73 -2.39
N TYR A 109 11.39 -22.97 -1.41
CA TYR A 109 11.67 -23.95 -0.34
C TYR A 109 11.44 -25.39 -0.80
N ARG A 110 10.47 -25.62 -1.68
CA ARG A 110 10.26 -26.93 -2.32
C ARG A 110 11.46 -27.28 -3.19
N LEU A 111 11.96 -26.34 -3.96
CA LEU A 111 13.14 -26.53 -4.81
C LEU A 111 14.39 -26.83 -3.96
N TYR A 112 14.60 -26.06 -2.87
CA TYR A 112 15.71 -26.29 -1.95
C TYR A 112 15.61 -27.65 -1.26
N ALA A 113 14.46 -28.03 -0.73
CA ALA A 113 14.23 -29.32 -0.09
C ALA A 113 14.52 -30.51 -1.03
N ARG A 114 14.00 -30.42 -2.27
CA ARG A 114 14.24 -31.42 -3.32
C ARG A 114 15.72 -31.51 -3.68
N ALA A 115 16.40 -30.39 -3.87
CA ALA A 115 17.83 -30.37 -4.20
C ALA A 115 18.68 -31.01 -3.07
N LYS A 116 18.41 -30.65 -1.81
CA LYS A 116 19.10 -31.23 -0.64
C LYS A 116 18.83 -32.72 -0.50
N ARG A 117 17.61 -33.16 -0.75
CA ARG A 117 17.28 -34.59 -0.74
C ARG A 117 18.02 -35.35 -1.82
N LEU A 118 18.06 -34.84 -3.05
CA LEU A 118 18.81 -35.46 -4.15
C LEU A 118 20.31 -35.51 -3.87
N GLN A 119 20.87 -34.41 -3.33
CA GLN A 119 22.27 -34.37 -2.88
C GLN A 119 22.58 -35.49 -1.89
N THR A 120 21.75 -35.65 -0.86
CA THR A 120 21.97 -36.64 0.20
C THR A 120 21.76 -38.08 -0.29
N GLN A 121 20.73 -38.34 -1.09
CA GLN A 121 20.35 -39.71 -1.51
C GLN A 121 21.17 -40.25 -2.69
N GLN A 122 21.66 -39.35 -3.55
CA GLN A 122 22.33 -39.75 -4.81
C GLN A 122 23.81 -39.35 -4.86
N GLY A 123 24.33 -38.71 -3.81
CA GLY A 123 25.73 -38.26 -3.76
C GLY A 123 26.09 -37.19 -4.78
N LEU A 124 25.10 -36.44 -5.30
CA LEU A 124 25.30 -35.34 -6.24
C LEU A 124 25.93 -34.16 -5.54
N ASP A 125 26.69 -33.35 -6.26
CA ASP A 125 26.98 -31.99 -5.78
C ASP A 125 25.70 -31.15 -5.80
N PHE A 126 25.73 -30.00 -5.09
CA PHE A 126 24.51 -29.19 -4.95
C PHE A 126 24.04 -28.59 -6.27
N ASP A 127 24.94 -28.25 -7.19
CA ASP A 127 24.61 -27.65 -8.50
C ASP A 127 23.89 -28.67 -9.40
N GLN A 128 24.37 -29.89 -9.43
CA GLN A 128 23.72 -31.01 -10.13
C GLN A 128 22.35 -31.32 -9.52
N ALA A 129 22.28 -31.38 -8.18
CA ALA A 129 21.04 -31.64 -7.46
C ALA A 129 20.00 -30.54 -7.67
N LEU A 130 20.42 -29.29 -7.64
CA LEU A 130 19.53 -28.13 -7.88
C LEU A 130 19.01 -28.09 -9.31
N SER A 131 19.88 -28.32 -10.30
CA SER A 131 19.51 -28.38 -11.73
C SER A 131 18.49 -29.49 -11.98
N ARG A 132 18.71 -30.66 -11.38
CA ARG A 132 17.77 -31.77 -11.48
C ARG A 132 16.43 -31.48 -10.77
N ALA A 133 16.48 -30.93 -9.56
CA ALA A 133 15.28 -30.54 -8.84
C ALA A 133 14.47 -29.48 -9.61
N PHE A 134 15.14 -28.52 -10.25
CA PHE A 134 14.50 -27.49 -11.08
C PHE A 134 13.81 -28.14 -12.31
N ALA A 135 14.49 -29.07 -12.98
CA ALA A 135 13.92 -29.81 -14.09
C ALA A 135 12.66 -30.61 -13.67
N GLU A 136 12.72 -31.30 -12.53
CA GLU A 136 11.61 -32.10 -12.02
C GLU A 136 10.41 -31.26 -11.57
N LEU A 137 10.64 -30.10 -10.92
CA LEU A 137 9.59 -29.32 -10.28
C LEU A 137 9.08 -28.15 -11.12
N VAL A 138 9.96 -27.46 -11.86
CA VAL A 138 9.60 -26.20 -12.55
C VAL A 138 9.41 -26.42 -14.04
N THR A 139 10.33 -27.14 -14.68
CA THR A 139 10.29 -27.35 -16.15
C THR A 139 9.04 -28.11 -16.59
N THR A 140 8.50 -29.00 -15.72
CA THR A 140 7.28 -29.78 -15.98
C THR A 140 5.97 -29.02 -15.73
N MET A 141 6.02 -27.85 -15.08
CA MET A 141 4.82 -27.04 -14.85
C MET A 141 4.25 -26.49 -16.16
N ASP A 142 2.93 -26.31 -16.21
CA ASP A 142 2.30 -25.42 -17.20
C ASP A 142 2.77 -23.97 -17.01
N ASP A 143 2.54 -23.10 -18.01
CA ASP A 143 3.05 -21.73 -18.00
C ASP A 143 2.51 -20.92 -16.83
N ARG A 144 1.23 -21.08 -16.48
CA ARG A 144 0.60 -20.34 -15.37
C ARG A 144 1.21 -20.73 -14.02
N SER A 145 1.36 -22.02 -13.77
CA SER A 145 1.98 -22.55 -12.56
C SER A 145 3.46 -22.15 -12.45
N ALA A 146 4.20 -22.22 -13.57
CA ALA A 146 5.58 -21.74 -13.64
C ALA A 146 5.68 -20.24 -13.38
N GLY A 147 4.79 -19.43 -13.96
CA GLY A 147 4.71 -17.99 -13.72
C GLY A 147 4.46 -17.62 -12.25
N VAL A 148 3.66 -18.42 -11.54
CA VAL A 148 3.49 -18.29 -10.08
C VAL A 148 4.77 -18.65 -9.34
N ALA A 149 5.40 -19.77 -9.67
CA ALA A 149 6.65 -20.21 -9.03
C ALA A 149 7.77 -19.18 -9.22
N MET A 150 7.88 -18.59 -10.41
CA MET A 150 8.91 -17.60 -10.74
C MET A 150 8.86 -16.34 -9.88
N ARG A 151 7.72 -16.00 -9.27
CA ARG A 151 7.63 -14.85 -8.34
C ARG A 151 8.58 -14.95 -7.14
N VAL A 152 8.92 -16.17 -6.72
CA VAL A 152 9.77 -16.44 -5.56
C VAL A 152 11.09 -17.14 -5.93
N LEU A 153 11.30 -17.42 -7.22
CA LEU A 153 12.54 -17.99 -7.75
C LEU A 153 13.45 -16.92 -8.41
N ASN A 154 12.93 -15.74 -8.72
CA ASN A 154 13.74 -14.62 -9.20
C ASN A 154 14.30 -13.85 -8.00
N PHE A 155 15.48 -14.28 -7.53
CA PHE A 155 16.18 -13.61 -6.44
C PHE A 155 16.86 -12.33 -6.94
N GLU A 156 16.58 -11.23 -6.26
CA GLU A 156 17.25 -9.95 -6.51
C GLU A 156 18.59 -9.88 -5.78
N ALA A 157 19.50 -9.05 -6.28
CA ALA A 157 20.82 -8.88 -5.66
C ALA A 157 20.76 -8.39 -4.20
N ALA A 158 19.72 -7.62 -3.86
CA ALA A 158 19.50 -7.12 -2.51
C ALA A 158 18.92 -8.16 -1.53
N ASP A 159 18.41 -9.29 -2.03
CA ASP A 159 17.71 -10.27 -1.19
C ASP A 159 18.65 -10.97 -0.20
N LEU A 160 19.80 -11.44 -0.65
CA LEU A 160 20.75 -12.14 0.22
C LEU A 160 21.29 -11.23 1.34
N PRO A 161 21.78 -10.02 1.08
CA PRO A 161 22.18 -9.10 2.16
C PRO A 161 21.07 -8.81 3.18
N ARG A 162 19.82 -8.73 2.73
CA ARG A 162 18.68 -8.55 3.62
C ARG A 162 18.47 -9.77 4.54
N GLN A 163 18.58 -11.00 4.02
CA GLN A 163 18.48 -12.21 4.83
C GLN A 163 19.65 -12.36 5.80
N GLN A 164 20.84 -11.96 5.40
CA GLN A 164 22.02 -11.92 6.29
C GLN A 164 21.84 -10.95 7.47
N ARG A 165 21.29 -9.75 7.21
CA ARG A 165 20.95 -8.81 8.29
C ARG A 165 19.88 -9.38 9.23
N ALA A 166 18.87 -10.07 8.70
CA ALA A 166 17.83 -10.70 9.50
C ALA A 166 18.40 -11.82 10.39
N LEU A 167 19.31 -12.64 9.86
CA LEU A 167 19.99 -13.67 10.64
C LEU A 167 20.88 -13.05 11.72
N ALA A 168 21.64 -12.01 11.40
CA ALA A 168 22.48 -11.30 12.38
C ALA A 168 21.65 -10.71 13.54
N ALA A 169 20.47 -10.16 13.22
CA ALA A 169 19.53 -9.66 14.24
C ALA A 169 18.99 -10.79 15.13
N ALA A 170 18.65 -11.96 14.55
CA ALA A 170 18.17 -13.13 15.30
C ALA A 170 19.26 -13.75 16.19
N LEU A 171 20.55 -13.59 15.83
CA LEU A 171 21.69 -14.06 16.61
C LEU A 171 22.08 -13.09 17.75
N ALA A 172 21.66 -11.83 17.70
CA ALA A 172 22.08 -10.81 18.68
C ALA A 172 21.81 -11.19 20.16
N PRO A 173 20.67 -11.82 20.52
CA PRO A 173 20.44 -12.24 21.91
C PRO A 173 21.47 -13.24 22.45
N LEU A 174 22.06 -14.10 21.61
CA LEU A 174 23.06 -15.10 22.04
C LEU A 174 24.36 -14.47 22.54
N ARG A 175 24.64 -13.21 22.25
CA ARG A 175 25.83 -12.49 22.75
C ARG A 175 25.73 -12.13 24.23
N THR A 176 24.51 -12.10 24.77
CA THR A 176 24.24 -11.66 26.15
C THR A 176 23.49 -12.72 26.96
N GLN A 177 22.95 -13.76 26.33
CA GLN A 177 22.15 -14.81 26.97
C GLN A 177 22.73 -16.18 26.66
N ALA A 178 22.80 -17.06 27.66
CA ALA A 178 23.28 -18.43 27.50
C ALA A 178 22.29 -19.36 26.81
N ALA A 179 21.02 -18.97 26.74
CA ALA A 179 19.95 -19.71 26.13
C ALA A 179 18.82 -18.79 25.65
N LEU A 180 18.09 -19.24 24.62
CA LEU A 180 16.94 -18.55 24.04
C LEU A 180 15.64 -19.11 24.62
N ASP A 181 14.63 -18.29 24.72
CA ASP A 181 13.27 -18.77 24.85
C ASP A 181 12.78 -19.42 23.55
N ARG A 182 11.60 -20.02 23.57
CA ARG A 182 11.06 -20.73 22.40
C ARG A 182 10.88 -19.83 21.17
N ASP A 183 10.37 -18.63 21.36
CA ASP A 183 10.03 -17.73 20.27
C ASP A 183 11.30 -17.18 19.60
N ALA A 184 12.30 -16.81 20.38
CA ALA A 184 13.62 -16.43 19.89
C ALA A 184 14.33 -17.58 19.16
N ALA A 185 14.25 -18.81 19.68
CA ALA A 185 14.80 -19.99 19.03
C ALA A 185 14.12 -20.29 17.68
N LEU A 186 12.80 -20.19 17.61
CA LEU A 186 12.04 -20.33 16.36
C LEU A 186 12.36 -19.23 15.35
N ALA A 187 12.49 -17.98 15.80
CA ALA A 187 12.89 -16.87 14.95
C ALA A 187 14.30 -17.07 14.39
N LEU A 188 15.23 -17.57 15.20
CA LEU A 188 16.59 -17.90 14.76
C LEU A 188 16.59 -19.02 13.70
N VAL A 189 15.87 -20.13 13.94
CA VAL A 189 15.76 -21.22 12.97
C VAL A 189 15.17 -20.73 11.66
N ARG A 190 14.14 -19.89 11.71
CA ARG A 190 13.53 -19.29 10.51
C ARG A 190 14.53 -18.43 9.74
N SER A 191 15.22 -17.51 10.40
CA SER A 191 16.18 -16.61 9.74
C SER A 191 17.36 -17.37 9.16
N TYR A 192 17.87 -18.37 9.88
CA TYR A 192 18.92 -19.26 9.42
C TYR A 192 18.48 -20.07 8.18
N GLN A 193 17.30 -20.72 8.24
CA GLN A 193 16.79 -21.51 7.14
C GLN A 193 16.61 -20.67 5.86
N VAL A 194 16.04 -19.46 6.00
CA VAL A 194 15.84 -18.56 4.85
C VAL A 194 17.19 -18.15 4.27
N GLU A 195 18.11 -17.64 5.09
CA GLU A 195 19.43 -17.20 4.63
C GLU A 195 20.18 -18.34 3.93
N ARG A 196 20.28 -19.53 4.54
CA ARG A 196 20.99 -20.69 3.94
C ARG A 196 20.35 -21.14 2.62
N SER A 197 19.04 -21.14 2.52
CA SER A 197 18.36 -21.46 1.27
C SER A 197 18.68 -20.46 0.17
N TYR A 198 18.67 -19.17 0.48
CA TYR A 198 18.99 -18.09 -0.46
C TYR A 198 20.48 -18.12 -0.86
N ALA A 199 21.38 -18.20 0.10
CA ALA A 199 22.82 -18.26 -0.16
C ALA A 199 23.21 -19.42 -1.08
N ALA A 200 22.57 -20.60 -0.90
CA ALA A 200 22.85 -21.76 -1.73
C ALA A 200 22.31 -21.62 -3.17
N MET A 201 21.12 -20.99 -3.35
CA MET A 201 20.44 -20.96 -4.65
C MET A 201 20.71 -19.67 -5.46
N ALA A 202 20.92 -18.52 -4.82
CA ALA A 202 21.04 -17.23 -5.50
C ALA A 202 22.09 -17.19 -6.62
N PRO A 203 23.28 -17.80 -6.49
CA PRO A 203 24.27 -17.81 -7.57
C PRO A 203 23.87 -18.61 -8.82
N ARG A 204 22.90 -19.51 -8.71
CA ARG A 204 22.57 -20.54 -9.68
C ARG A 204 21.21 -20.38 -10.35
N LEU A 205 20.23 -19.88 -9.60
CA LEU A 205 18.85 -19.72 -10.08
C LEU A 205 18.73 -18.81 -11.33
N PRO A 206 19.48 -17.70 -11.48
CA PRO A 206 19.35 -16.86 -12.66
C PRO A 206 19.59 -17.59 -13.98
N ALA A 207 20.55 -18.52 -14.03
CA ALA A 207 20.82 -19.30 -15.23
C ALA A 207 19.68 -20.32 -15.51
N LEU A 208 19.16 -20.98 -14.47
CA LEU A 208 18.07 -21.96 -14.60
C LEU A 208 16.76 -21.29 -15.01
N THR A 209 16.44 -20.15 -14.39
CA THR A 209 15.23 -19.38 -14.75
C THR A 209 15.32 -18.79 -16.15
N ALA A 210 16.48 -18.30 -16.57
CA ALA A 210 16.70 -17.80 -17.92
C ALA A 210 16.57 -18.90 -18.98
N ALA A 211 17.05 -20.11 -18.69
CA ALA A 211 16.91 -21.27 -19.60
C ALA A 211 15.43 -21.69 -19.73
N ASP A 212 14.66 -21.70 -18.65
CA ASP A 212 13.23 -22.01 -18.68
C ASP A 212 12.43 -20.90 -19.40
N ASP A 213 12.75 -19.63 -19.16
CA ASP A 213 12.18 -18.51 -19.90
C ASP A 213 12.44 -18.62 -21.42
N ALA A 214 13.67 -18.93 -21.81
CA ALA A 214 14.03 -19.10 -23.22
C ALA A 214 13.26 -20.26 -23.90
N ARG A 215 12.89 -21.28 -23.14
CA ARG A 215 12.07 -22.39 -23.62
C ARG A 215 10.60 -22.01 -23.78
N ARG A 216 10.04 -21.24 -22.83
CA ARG A 216 8.62 -20.89 -22.79
C ARG A 216 8.28 -19.66 -23.63
N TYR A 217 9.15 -18.65 -23.62
CA TYR A 217 8.82 -17.31 -24.08
C TYR A 217 9.76 -16.78 -25.16
N ALA A 218 9.21 -15.94 -26.03
CA ALA A 218 9.96 -15.00 -26.84
C ALA A 218 9.98 -13.68 -26.08
N ILE A 219 11.16 -13.23 -25.67
CA ILE A 219 11.39 -12.04 -24.85
C ILE A 219 12.12 -10.99 -25.70
N GLN A 220 11.58 -9.77 -25.74
CA GLN A 220 12.21 -8.61 -26.33
C GLN A 220 12.32 -7.53 -25.25
N ARG A 221 13.55 -7.07 -25.00
CA ARG A 221 13.84 -6.01 -24.03
C ARG A 221 14.24 -4.74 -24.77
N ASP A 222 14.12 -3.61 -24.09
CA ASP A 222 14.58 -2.30 -24.56
C ASP A 222 14.08 -1.95 -25.97
N VAL A 223 12.81 -2.33 -26.26
CA VAL A 223 12.16 -1.97 -27.51
C VAL A 223 11.79 -0.49 -27.46
N ALA A 224 12.52 0.31 -28.25
CA ALA A 224 12.28 1.74 -28.36
C ALA A 224 11.07 2.01 -29.28
N VAL A 225 10.10 2.77 -28.78
CA VAL A 225 8.91 3.18 -29.52
C VAL A 225 8.86 4.70 -29.54
N ALA A 226 8.84 5.28 -30.75
CA ALA A 226 8.74 6.72 -30.96
C ALA A 226 7.31 7.21 -30.65
N THR A 227 7.21 8.32 -29.95
CA THR A 227 5.94 9.02 -29.69
C THR A 227 5.69 10.09 -30.77
N PRO A 228 4.45 10.55 -31.00
CA PRO A 228 4.13 11.53 -32.01
C PRO A 228 4.85 12.87 -31.88
N ASP A 229 5.26 13.26 -30.68
CA ASP A 229 6.02 14.48 -30.37
C ASP A 229 7.53 14.29 -30.46
N GLY A 230 7.99 13.12 -30.93
CA GLY A 230 9.40 12.81 -31.18
C GLY A 230 10.19 12.28 -29.98
N ALA A 231 9.54 12.08 -28.84
CA ALA A 231 10.15 11.41 -27.70
C ALA A 231 10.18 9.88 -27.91
N THR A 232 10.77 9.16 -26.95
CA THR A 232 10.90 7.70 -26.99
C THR A 232 10.42 7.10 -25.68
N VAL A 233 9.59 6.06 -25.75
CA VAL A 233 9.28 5.17 -24.64
C VAL A 233 9.92 3.81 -24.87
N CYS A 234 10.20 3.08 -23.77
CA CYS A 234 10.80 1.75 -23.85
C CYS A 234 9.82 0.70 -23.39
N ALA A 235 9.87 -0.47 -24.04
CA ALA A 235 9.02 -1.60 -23.69
C ALA A 235 9.81 -2.90 -23.55
N THR A 236 9.40 -3.71 -22.57
CA THR A 236 9.74 -5.14 -22.44
C THR A 236 8.53 -5.94 -22.86
N ILE A 237 8.69 -6.86 -23.82
CA ILE A 237 7.62 -7.67 -24.40
C ILE A 237 7.92 -9.14 -24.16
N VAL A 238 6.95 -9.86 -23.61
CA VAL A 238 7.02 -11.30 -23.38
C VAL A 238 5.82 -11.99 -24.03
N ARG A 239 6.08 -13.00 -24.84
CA ARG A 239 5.06 -13.77 -25.55
C ARG A 239 5.34 -15.27 -25.40
N GLN A 240 4.32 -16.10 -25.28
CA GLN A 240 4.48 -17.54 -25.37
C GLN A 240 5.02 -17.93 -26.74
N ARG A 241 6.04 -18.80 -26.80
CA ARG A 241 6.63 -19.25 -28.07
C ARG A 241 5.65 -20.03 -28.94
N ASN A 242 4.82 -20.82 -28.28
CA ASN A 242 3.89 -21.73 -28.95
C ASN A 242 2.46 -21.17 -28.97
N ALA A 243 2.30 -19.84 -28.85
CA ALA A 243 0.99 -19.21 -28.96
C ALA A 243 0.40 -19.46 -30.36
N PRO A 244 -0.81 -20.04 -30.48
CA PRO A 244 -1.34 -20.50 -31.75
C PRO A 244 -1.78 -19.34 -32.68
N GLN A 245 -1.99 -18.15 -32.17
CA GLN A 245 -2.51 -17.00 -32.93
C GLN A 245 -2.16 -15.67 -32.27
N ARG A 246 -2.67 -14.56 -32.85
CA ARG A 246 -2.63 -13.23 -32.24
C ARG A 246 -3.39 -13.24 -30.92
N GLN A 247 -2.84 -12.60 -29.92
CA GLN A 247 -3.39 -12.56 -28.57
C GLN A 247 -3.69 -11.12 -28.12
N PRO A 248 -4.66 -10.90 -27.22
CA PRO A 248 -4.81 -9.63 -26.54
C PRO A 248 -3.58 -9.34 -25.68
N THR A 249 -3.28 -8.07 -25.51
CA THR A 249 -2.12 -7.60 -24.75
C THR A 249 -2.54 -7.05 -23.40
N LEU A 250 -1.80 -7.38 -22.35
CA LEU A 250 -1.89 -6.70 -21.07
C LEU A 250 -0.66 -5.79 -20.90
N LEU A 251 -0.93 -4.49 -20.77
CA LEU A 251 0.07 -3.44 -20.62
C LEU A 251 0.14 -2.96 -19.18
N ASN A 252 1.33 -3.00 -18.60
CA ASN A 252 1.69 -2.23 -17.42
C ASN A 252 2.56 -1.06 -17.89
N PHE A 253 2.18 0.20 -17.59
CA PHE A 253 2.95 1.39 -17.95
C PHE A 253 3.41 2.13 -16.71
N THR A 254 4.75 2.33 -16.58
CA THR A 254 5.34 2.70 -15.29
C THR A 254 6.52 3.66 -15.42
N ILE A 255 6.68 4.54 -14.41
CA ILE A 255 7.91 5.30 -14.20
C ILE A 255 8.96 4.47 -13.41
N TYR A 256 8.55 3.37 -12.81
CA TYR A 256 9.42 2.53 -11.97
C TYR A 256 10.22 1.56 -12.83
N ALA A 257 11.21 2.09 -13.56
CA ALA A 257 12.03 1.31 -14.48
C ALA A 257 13.08 0.47 -13.76
N ASP A 258 12.68 -0.73 -13.34
CA ASP A 258 13.56 -1.77 -12.82
C ASP A 258 13.55 -2.97 -13.77
N PRO A 259 14.71 -3.42 -14.29
CA PRO A 259 14.76 -4.47 -15.32
C PRO A 259 14.22 -5.83 -14.88
N VAL A 260 14.28 -6.15 -13.58
CA VAL A 260 13.76 -7.41 -13.02
C VAL A 260 12.26 -7.34 -12.92
N THR A 261 11.74 -6.25 -12.34
CA THR A 261 10.31 -6.02 -12.16
C THR A 261 9.58 -5.90 -13.50
N THR A 262 10.13 -5.15 -14.47
CA THR A 262 9.52 -4.98 -15.80
C THR A 262 9.42 -6.32 -16.54
N LEU A 263 10.45 -7.17 -16.49
CA LEU A 263 10.38 -8.51 -17.05
C LEU A 263 9.36 -9.39 -16.33
N ASN A 264 9.33 -9.34 -15.01
CA ASN A 264 8.43 -10.17 -14.21
C ASN A 264 6.96 -9.83 -14.46
N GLU A 265 6.60 -8.56 -14.58
CA GLU A 265 5.21 -8.16 -14.89
C GLU A 265 4.81 -8.60 -16.30
N ALA A 266 5.65 -8.37 -17.31
CA ALA A 266 5.38 -8.84 -18.67
C ALA A 266 5.26 -10.37 -18.74
N ARG A 267 6.17 -11.12 -18.06
CA ARG A 267 6.14 -12.59 -18.01
C ARG A 267 4.88 -13.13 -17.32
N ARG A 268 4.42 -12.48 -16.24
CA ARG A 268 3.17 -12.88 -15.56
C ARG A 268 1.97 -12.80 -16.50
N SER A 269 1.88 -11.76 -17.30
CA SER A 269 0.82 -11.65 -18.31
C SER A 269 0.94 -12.74 -19.38
N ALA A 270 2.17 -12.99 -19.85
CA ALA A 270 2.43 -14.06 -20.83
C ALA A 270 2.10 -15.46 -20.29
N SER A 271 2.41 -15.74 -19.03
CA SER A 271 2.08 -17.03 -18.41
C SER A 271 0.57 -17.26 -18.25
N ASN A 272 -0.24 -16.23 -18.32
CA ASN A 272 -1.71 -16.30 -18.28
C ASN A 272 -2.36 -16.23 -19.68
N GLY A 273 -1.59 -16.44 -20.76
CA GLY A 273 -2.10 -16.54 -22.13
C GLY A 273 -2.43 -15.19 -22.76
N TYR A 274 -1.66 -14.15 -22.44
CA TYR A 274 -1.68 -12.82 -23.06
C TYR A 274 -0.33 -12.51 -23.68
N VAL A 275 -0.26 -11.46 -24.49
CA VAL A 275 1.03 -10.80 -24.67
C VAL A 275 1.25 -9.88 -23.47
N GLY A 276 2.35 -10.06 -22.76
CA GLY A 276 2.72 -9.19 -21.66
C GLY A 276 3.63 -8.08 -22.14
N VAL A 277 3.25 -6.83 -21.88
CA VAL A 277 4.07 -5.65 -22.17
C VAL A 277 4.21 -4.81 -20.91
N THR A 278 5.45 -4.48 -20.57
CA THR A 278 5.74 -3.42 -19.60
C THR A 278 6.40 -2.26 -20.32
N GLY A 279 5.67 -1.15 -20.42
CA GLY A 279 6.17 0.12 -20.96
C GLY A 279 6.70 1.00 -19.85
N THR A 280 7.72 1.80 -20.14
CA THR A 280 8.26 2.78 -19.18
C THR A 280 8.07 4.19 -19.70
N SER A 281 7.77 5.14 -18.79
CA SER A 281 7.67 6.58 -19.11
C SER A 281 8.93 7.06 -19.86
N ARG A 282 8.78 8.08 -20.71
CA ARG A 282 9.94 8.72 -21.37
C ARG A 282 11.04 9.09 -20.38
N GLY A 283 12.29 9.00 -20.79
CA GLY A 283 13.45 9.22 -19.92
C GLY A 283 13.83 8.05 -19.02
N LYS A 284 13.10 6.93 -19.11
CA LYS A 284 13.37 5.73 -18.33
C LYS A 284 13.90 4.60 -19.23
N ALA A 285 14.61 3.65 -18.62
CA ALA A 285 15.23 2.50 -19.30
C ALA A 285 16.07 2.93 -20.52
N CYS A 286 15.73 2.51 -21.73
CA CYS A 286 16.47 2.83 -22.96
C CYS A 286 16.17 4.24 -23.53
N SER A 287 15.15 4.96 -23.01
CA SER A 287 14.75 6.27 -23.52
C SER A 287 15.86 7.32 -23.31
N PRO A 288 16.23 8.12 -24.33
CA PRO A 288 17.23 9.18 -24.20
C PRO A 288 16.67 10.46 -23.54
N ASP A 289 15.36 10.57 -23.40
CA ASP A 289 14.67 11.75 -22.93
C ASP A 289 14.86 12.00 -21.42
N ARG A 290 14.22 13.04 -20.90
CA ARG A 290 14.17 13.29 -19.44
C ARG A 290 12.85 12.80 -18.87
N PRO A 291 12.86 12.07 -17.73
CA PRO A 291 11.63 11.69 -17.08
C PRO A 291 10.99 12.91 -16.42
N VAL A 292 9.68 13.09 -16.65
CA VAL A 292 8.87 14.13 -16.02
C VAL A 292 7.60 13.46 -15.48
N PRO A 293 7.52 13.25 -14.16
CA PRO A 293 6.39 12.54 -13.59
C PRO A 293 5.05 13.20 -13.92
N TYR A 294 4.06 12.39 -14.30
CA TYR A 294 2.67 12.72 -14.60
C TYR A 294 2.41 13.45 -15.93
N GLU A 295 3.33 14.25 -16.45
CA GLU A 295 3.02 15.21 -17.53
C GLU A 295 2.82 14.57 -18.90
N HIS A 296 3.55 13.50 -19.21
CA HIS A 296 3.56 12.91 -20.56
C HIS A 296 2.99 11.49 -20.62
N ASP A 297 2.74 10.85 -19.48
CA ASP A 297 2.40 9.43 -19.43
C ASP A 297 1.14 9.06 -20.19
N GLY A 298 0.17 9.98 -20.31
CA GLY A 298 -1.05 9.76 -21.06
C GLY A 298 -0.78 9.61 -22.57
N ASP A 299 -0.01 10.53 -23.14
CA ASP A 299 0.35 10.54 -24.56
C ASP A 299 1.32 9.40 -24.89
N ASP A 300 2.29 9.16 -24.01
CA ASP A 300 3.26 8.08 -24.13
C ASP A 300 2.61 6.68 -24.10
N ALA A 301 1.73 6.44 -23.13
CA ALA A 301 1.01 5.19 -23.04
C ALA A 301 0.05 4.99 -24.22
N ALA A 302 -0.61 6.04 -24.70
CA ALA A 302 -1.48 5.97 -25.88
C ALA A 302 -0.67 5.62 -27.15
N ALA A 303 0.49 6.25 -27.35
CA ALA A 303 1.39 5.93 -28.45
C ALA A 303 1.87 4.47 -28.42
N LEU A 304 2.23 3.97 -27.22
CA LEU A 304 2.61 2.57 -27.06
C LEU A 304 1.43 1.61 -27.30
N ILE A 305 0.21 1.96 -26.89
CA ILE A 305 -0.99 1.17 -27.17
C ILE A 305 -1.24 1.06 -28.68
N ASP A 306 -1.14 2.17 -29.42
CA ASP A 306 -1.32 2.17 -30.87
C ASP A 306 -0.22 1.38 -31.58
N TRP A 307 1.03 1.49 -31.11
CA TRP A 307 2.14 0.68 -31.61
C TRP A 307 1.92 -0.82 -31.35
N ILE A 308 1.46 -1.21 -30.13
CA ILE A 308 1.12 -2.60 -29.79
C ILE A 308 0.04 -3.13 -30.73
N ALA A 309 -1.00 -2.36 -30.99
CA ALA A 309 -2.12 -2.77 -31.85
C ALA A 309 -1.69 -3.07 -33.29
N ALA A 310 -0.66 -2.40 -33.78
CA ALA A 310 -0.10 -2.58 -35.10
C ALA A 310 0.85 -3.79 -35.26
N GLN A 311 1.22 -4.44 -34.13
CA GLN A 311 2.18 -5.54 -34.19
C GLN A 311 1.55 -6.84 -34.75
N PRO A 312 2.32 -7.66 -35.47
CA PRO A 312 1.81 -8.89 -36.11
C PRO A 312 1.33 -9.95 -35.11
N TRP A 313 1.78 -9.88 -33.87
CA TRP A 313 1.39 -10.78 -32.77
C TRP A 313 0.19 -10.28 -31.97
N SER A 314 -0.23 -9.05 -32.15
CA SER A 314 -1.37 -8.45 -31.46
C SER A 314 -2.69 -8.77 -32.19
N ASP A 315 -3.75 -8.98 -31.42
CA ASP A 315 -5.12 -9.06 -31.94
C ASP A 315 -5.81 -7.68 -32.01
N GLY A 316 -5.09 -6.61 -31.67
CA GLY A 316 -5.58 -5.24 -31.68
C GLY A 316 -6.32 -4.82 -30.41
N ARG A 317 -6.34 -5.67 -29.36
CA ARG A 317 -6.98 -5.36 -28.08
C ARG A 317 -5.94 -5.25 -26.95
N VAL A 318 -6.00 -4.16 -26.17
CA VAL A 318 -5.09 -3.89 -25.07
C VAL A 318 -5.89 -3.67 -23.79
N GLY A 319 -5.53 -4.37 -22.72
CA GLY A 319 -5.95 -4.07 -21.35
C GLY A 319 -4.81 -3.45 -20.56
N MET A 320 -5.09 -2.49 -19.71
CA MET A 320 -4.07 -1.92 -18.80
C MET A 320 -4.31 -2.33 -17.36
N TYR A 321 -3.22 -2.53 -16.63
CA TYR A 321 -3.24 -2.82 -15.20
C TYR A 321 -2.04 -2.23 -14.48
N GLY A 322 -2.11 -2.15 -13.18
CA GLY A 322 -1.04 -1.73 -12.30
C GLY A 322 -1.53 -0.92 -11.13
N GLY A 323 -0.65 -0.68 -10.16
CA GLY A 323 -0.98 0.00 -8.92
C GLY A 323 -0.29 1.35 -8.77
N SER A 324 -0.90 2.25 -7.96
CA SER A 324 -0.28 3.53 -7.63
C SER A 324 -0.11 4.42 -8.87
N TYR A 325 1.12 4.79 -9.19
CA TYR A 325 1.46 5.49 -10.43
C TYR A 325 0.97 4.75 -11.68
N GLU A 326 1.12 3.44 -11.72
CA GLU A 326 0.64 2.59 -12.82
C GLU A 326 -0.90 2.56 -12.92
N GLY A 327 -1.60 2.86 -11.83
CA GLY A 327 -3.05 3.10 -11.82
C GLY A 327 -3.39 4.44 -12.47
N PHE A 328 -2.65 5.49 -12.13
CA PHE A 328 -2.75 6.80 -12.75
C PHE A 328 -2.53 6.72 -14.27
N THR A 329 -1.47 6.03 -14.73
CA THR A 329 -1.15 5.96 -16.18
C THR A 329 -2.27 5.36 -17.03
N GLN A 330 -3.09 4.47 -16.44
CA GLN A 330 -4.26 3.89 -17.12
C GLN A 330 -5.33 4.96 -17.42
N TRP A 331 -5.64 5.80 -16.41
CA TRP A 331 -6.60 6.90 -16.60
C TRP A 331 -6.04 8.00 -17.49
N ALA A 332 -4.74 8.28 -17.40
CA ALA A 332 -4.06 9.20 -18.30
C ALA A 332 -4.13 8.75 -19.77
N ALA A 333 -3.90 7.46 -20.04
CA ALA A 333 -4.07 6.86 -21.36
C ALA A 333 -5.54 6.87 -21.81
N ALA A 334 -6.47 6.54 -20.92
CA ALA A 334 -7.90 6.52 -21.23
C ALA A 334 -8.41 7.92 -21.63
N LYS A 335 -7.89 9.01 -21.03
CA LYS A 335 -8.20 10.38 -21.45
C LYS A 335 -7.88 10.62 -22.92
N ARG A 336 -6.81 9.97 -23.47
CA ARG A 336 -6.41 10.07 -24.90
C ARG A 336 -7.24 9.17 -25.82
N ARG A 337 -8.01 8.23 -25.26
CA ARG A 337 -8.96 7.35 -25.97
C ARG A 337 -8.33 6.56 -27.12
N PRO A 338 -7.19 5.88 -26.95
CA PRO A 338 -6.62 5.04 -28.00
C PRO A 338 -7.60 3.90 -28.32
N LYS A 339 -7.88 3.67 -29.61
CA LYS A 339 -8.93 2.73 -30.05
C LYS A 339 -8.71 1.29 -29.58
N ALA A 340 -7.47 0.88 -29.41
CA ALA A 340 -7.11 -0.46 -28.98
C ALA A 340 -7.29 -0.70 -27.48
N LEU A 341 -7.39 0.34 -26.66
CA LEU A 341 -7.64 0.20 -25.22
C LEU A 341 -9.06 -0.29 -24.97
N LYS A 342 -9.20 -1.43 -24.26
CA LYS A 342 -10.48 -2.13 -24.08
C LYS A 342 -10.87 -2.38 -22.64
N ALA A 343 -9.94 -2.34 -21.70
CA ALA A 343 -10.24 -2.55 -20.30
C ALA A 343 -9.16 -1.94 -19.39
N LEU A 344 -9.55 -1.58 -18.18
CA LEU A 344 -8.65 -1.09 -17.13
C LEU A 344 -8.79 -1.92 -15.87
N MET A 345 -7.66 -2.09 -15.14
CA MET A 345 -7.64 -2.54 -13.76
C MET A 345 -6.69 -1.68 -12.91
N PRO A 346 -7.07 -0.44 -12.59
CA PRO A 346 -6.30 0.42 -11.71
C PRO A 346 -6.41 -0.04 -10.25
N SER A 347 -5.28 -0.27 -9.60
CA SER A 347 -5.21 -0.62 -8.18
C SER A 347 -4.58 0.51 -7.39
N VAL A 348 -5.14 0.85 -6.21
CA VAL A 348 -4.58 1.89 -5.30
C VAL A 348 -4.09 3.13 -6.06
N THR A 349 -4.91 3.59 -6.97
CA THR A 349 -4.51 4.56 -8.01
C THR A 349 -4.45 5.98 -7.49
N GLY A 350 -3.34 6.69 -7.73
CA GLY A 350 -3.22 8.11 -7.44
C GLY A 350 -3.95 8.99 -8.47
N ALA A 351 -4.41 10.15 -8.03
CA ALA A 351 -5.00 11.20 -8.86
C ALA A 351 -4.20 12.50 -8.71
N PRO A 352 -3.31 12.82 -9.67
CA PRO A 352 -2.46 14.01 -9.58
C PRO A 352 -3.26 15.28 -9.35
N GLY A 353 -2.84 16.08 -8.35
CA GLY A 353 -3.50 17.30 -7.93
C GLY A 353 -4.65 17.12 -6.93
N LEU A 354 -5.10 15.88 -6.65
CA LEU A 354 -6.21 15.59 -5.74
C LEU A 354 -5.76 14.84 -4.48
N ASP A 355 -4.96 13.78 -4.63
CA ASP A 355 -4.41 13.00 -3.51
C ASP A 355 -2.87 12.89 -3.55
N VAL A 356 -2.26 13.14 -4.69
CA VAL A 356 -0.82 13.25 -4.88
C VAL A 356 -0.51 14.47 -5.76
N PRO A 357 0.48 15.31 -5.43
CA PRO A 357 1.38 15.29 -4.25
C PRO A 357 0.75 15.91 -3.00
N MET A 358 -0.51 16.29 -3.02
CA MET A 358 -1.22 16.96 -1.94
C MET A 358 -2.62 16.38 -1.75
N GLU A 359 -3.14 16.46 -0.52
CA GLU A 359 -4.51 16.12 -0.16
C GLU A 359 -5.17 17.34 0.48
N GLY A 360 -6.35 17.75 -0.03
CA GLY A 360 -7.06 18.91 0.48
C GLY A 360 -6.22 20.19 0.46
N GLY A 361 -5.31 20.36 -0.50
CA GLY A 361 -4.38 21.48 -0.62
C GLY A 361 -3.15 21.40 0.30
N ILE A 362 -2.93 20.29 1.02
CA ILE A 362 -1.82 20.11 1.97
C ILE A 362 -0.80 19.15 1.38
N PHE A 363 0.44 19.61 1.21
CA PHE A 363 1.51 18.87 0.58
C PHE A 363 2.11 17.83 1.52
N TYR A 364 2.32 16.59 1.03
CA TYR A 364 2.95 15.51 1.79
C TYR A 364 4.47 15.54 1.73
N GLY A 365 5.11 15.23 2.85
CA GLY A 365 6.56 15.11 2.91
C GLY A 365 7.13 14.04 1.97
N PHE A 366 6.48 12.89 1.88
CA PHE A 366 6.87 11.82 0.96
C PHE A 366 7.08 12.32 -0.48
N GLN A 367 6.29 13.26 -0.95
CA GLN A 367 6.35 13.79 -2.31
C GLN A 367 7.57 14.70 -2.56
N TYR A 368 8.33 15.04 -1.52
CA TYR A 368 9.62 15.73 -1.70
C TYR A 368 10.70 14.79 -2.25
N TYR A 369 10.84 13.59 -1.69
CA TYR A 369 11.92 12.67 -2.08
C TYR A 369 11.51 11.61 -3.11
N TRP A 370 10.21 11.42 -3.35
CA TRP A 370 9.73 10.48 -4.34
C TRP A 370 10.23 10.80 -5.77
N PRO A 371 10.30 12.06 -6.26
CA PRO A 371 10.89 12.34 -7.56
C PRO A 371 12.39 12.06 -7.65
N LEU A 372 13.12 12.21 -6.55
CA LEU A 372 14.55 11.88 -6.50
C LEU A 372 14.75 10.37 -6.69
N TYR A 373 13.89 9.56 -6.10
CA TYR A 373 13.87 8.12 -6.29
C TYR A 373 13.42 7.71 -7.70
N SER A 374 12.31 8.25 -8.19
CA SER A 374 11.62 7.75 -9.39
C SER A 374 12.06 8.42 -10.69
N ALA A 375 12.49 9.68 -10.66
CA ALA A 375 12.79 10.50 -11.84
C ALA A 375 14.22 11.08 -11.86
N GLY A 376 15.04 10.77 -10.86
CA GLY A 376 16.42 11.27 -10.76
C GLY A 376 17.38 10.70 -11.82
N ASN A 377 17.09 9.51 -12.34
CA ASN A 377 17.90 8.82 -13.36
C ASN A 377 17.03 7.89 -14.23
N ARG A 378 17.66 7.15 -15.15
CA ARG A 378 16.97 6.20 -16.05
C ARG A 378 16.44 4.95 -15.34
N GLY A 379 17.01 4.57 -14.19
CA GLY A 379 16.53 3.51 -13.33
C GLY A 379 15.76 4.05 -12.12
N LEU A 380 15.92 3.39 -10.98
CA LEU A 380 15.42 3.81 -9.69
C LEU A 380 16.59 4.13 -8.76
N ASP A 381 16.49 5.21 -8.00
CA ASP A 381 17.44 5.49 -6.92
C ASP A 381 16.90 4.95 -5.61
N THR A 382 17.03 3.64 -5.43
CA THR A 382 16.58 2.95 -4.22
C THR A 382 17.32 3.48 -2.97
N ALA A 383 18.58 3.88 -3.10
CA ALA A 383 19.34 4.45 -1.99
C ALA A 383 18.72 5.77 -1.52
N ALA A 384 18.28 6.64 -2.45
CA ALA A 384 17.54 7.86 -2.09
C ALA A 384 16.23 7.52 -1.36
N MET A 385 15.49 6.51 -1.81
CA MET A 385 14.22 6.11 -1.18
C MET A 385 14.42 5.55 0.23
N GLU A 386 15.50 4.80 0.46
CA GLU A 386 15.79 4.11 1.72
C GLU A 386 16.53 4.98 2.76
N ASP A 387 17.03 6.16 2.39
CA ASP A 387 17.77 7.05 3.30
C ASP A 387 16.86 7.80 4.28
N GLY A 388 16.11 7.03 5.08
CA GLY A 388 15.22 7.60 6.10
C GLY A 388 15.90 8.57 7.04
N ALA A 389 17.18 8.33 7.36
CA ALA A 389 17.96 9.23 8.24
C ALA A 389 18.21 10.60 7.62
N ARG A 390 18.41 10.69 6.30
CA ARG A 390 18.50 11.96 5.55
C ARG A 390 17.18 12.72 5.62
N TRP A 391 16.07 12.05 5.35
CA TRP A 391 14.75 12.67 5.31
C TRP A 391 14.30 13.13 6.69
N ASP A 392 14.54 12.34 7.73
CA ASP A 392 14.26 12.72 9.12
C ASP A 392 15.07 13.96 9.53
N ARG A 393 16.38 14.00 9.23
CA ARG A 393 17.23 15.18 9.50
C ARG A 393 16.73 16.42 8.75
N MET A 394 16.44 16.29 7.46
CA MET A 394 15.95 17.39 6.62
C MET A 394 14.64 17.98 7.16
N TYR A 395 13.63 17.14 7.41
CA TYR A 395 12.33 17.60 7.93
C TYR A 395 12.46 18.19 9.32
N ARG A 396 13.25 17.59 10.18
CA ARG A 396 13.54 18.13 11.51
C ARG A 396 14.22 19.49 11.43
N GLN A 397 15.24 19.63 10.58
CA GLN A 397 15.92 20.92 10.37
C GLN A 397 14.99 21.98 9.82
N TRP A 398 14.17 21.64 8.83
CA TRP A 398 13.15 22.53 8.31
C TRP A 398 12.17 22.96 9.41
N TYR A 399 11.61 22.01 10.14
CA TYR A 399 10.63 22.28 11.20
C TYR A 399 11.17 23.21 12.27
N LEU A 400 12.37 22.95 12.76
CA LEU A 400 13.02 23.77 13.79
C LEU A 400 13.42 25.16 13.28
N SER A 401 13.81 25.28 12.02
CA SER A 401 14.18 26.58 11.43
C SER A 401 13.00 27.48 11.14
N GLY A 402 11.80 26.95 10.97
CA GLY A 402 10.61 27.68 10.59
C GLY A 402 10.68 28.34 9.21
N ARG A 403 11.60 27.90 8.34
CA ARG A 403 11.76 28.39 6.96
C ARG A 403 10.56 27.99 6.08
N PRO A 404 10.34 28.72 4.97
CA PRO A 404 9.30 28.36 3.99
C PRO A 404 9.46 26.92 3.47
N TYR A 405 8.32 26.23 3.27
CA TYR A 405 8.32 24.84 2.82
C TYR A 405 8.98 24.67 1.44
N ARG A 406 8.85 25.66 0.56
CA ARG A 406 9.54 25.67 -0.75
C ARG A 406 11.08 25.67 -0.67
N GLU A 407 11.64 25.90 0.51
CA GLU A 407 13.09 25.93 0.74
C GLU A 407 13.68 24.58 1.18
N LEU A 408 12.88 23.50 1.17
CA LEU A 408 13.40 22.15 1.44
C LEU A 408 14.59 21.76 0.54
N PRO A 409 14.64 22.09 -0.78
CA PRO A 409 15.82 21.79 -1.59
C PRO A 409 17.12 22.47 -1.13
N GLN A 410 17.01 23.67 -0.55
CA GLN A 410 18.19 24.37 0.00
C GLN A 410 18.63 23.78 1.36
N ILE A 411 17.69 23.23 2.13
CA ILE A 411 17.97 22.55 3.40
C ILE A 411 18.59 21.18 3.14
N ASP A 412 18.06 20.44 2.18
CA ASP A 412 18.57 19.12 1.77
C ASP A 412 19.88 19.21 0.98
N GLY A 413 20.14 20.35 0.31
CA GLY A 413 21.31 20.55 -0.57
C GLY A 413 21.16 19.89 -1.95
N THR A 414 19.96 19.38 -2.30
CA THR A 414 19.69 18.71 -3.59
C THR A 414 18.63 19.46 -4.37
N PRO A 415 18.90 19.87 -5.64
CA PRO A 415 17.88 20.47 -6.50
C PRO A 415 16.69 19.52 -6.73
N ASN A 416 15.47 20.04 -6.58
CA ASN A 416 14.24 19.28 -6.83
C ASN A 416 13.25 20.12 -7.63
N PRO A 417 13.44 20.20 -8.96
CA PRO A 417 12.59 21.05 -9.81
C PRO A 417 11.14 20.56 -9.89
N PHE A 418 10.89 19.25 -9.77
CA PHE A 418 9.53 18.71 -9.77
C PHE A 418 8.73 19.16 -8.54
N TYR A 419 9.33 19.05 -7.37
CA TYR A 419 8.76 19.53 -6.12
C TYR A 419 8.39 21.02 -6.21
N LEU A 420 9.31 21.87 -6.69
CA LEU A 420 9.07 23.30 -6.83
C LEU A 420 7.97 23.61 -7.86
N ARG A 421 7.91 22.87 -8.96
CA ARG A 421 6.82 22.99 -9.95
C ARG A 421 5.48 22.64 -9.32
N TRP A 422 5.37 21.53 -8.64
CA TRP A 422 4.12 21.12 -7.99
C TRP A 422 3.66 22.12 -6.93
N LEU A 423 4.57 22.68 -6.15
CA LEU A 423 4.23 23.76 -5.20
C LEU A 423 3.75 25.05 -5.87
N SER A 424 4.06 25.27 -7.15
CA SER A 424 3.54 26.41 -7.91
C SER A 424 2.12 26.21 -8.44
N HIS A 425 1.58 24.98 -8.32
CA HIS A 425 0.20 24.60 -8.67
C HIS A 425 -0.57 24.09 -7.44
N PRO A 426 -0.82 24.97 -6.43
CA PRO A 426 -1.50 24.55 -5.19
C PRO A 426 -3.00 24.29 -5.39
N ASP A 427 -3.61 24.86 -6.43
CA ASP A 427 -4.98 24.63 -6.86
C ASP A 427 -5.05 23.41 -7.78
N TYR A 428 -6.17 22.70 -7.82
CA TYR A 428 -6.45 21.73 -8.87
C TYR A 428 -6.76 22.44 -10.18
N ASP A 429 -5.73 23.05 -10.75
CA ASP A 429 -5.80 23.92 -11.94
C ASP A 429 -5.64 23.15 -13.26
N ALA A 430 -5.57 23.87 -14.38
CA ALA A 430 -5.42 23.29 -15.70
C ALA A 430 -4.17 22.40 -15.86
N TYR A 431 -3.10 22.63 -15.07
CA TYR A 431 -1.90 21.81 -15.08
C TYR A 431 -2.22 20.36 -14.66
N TRP A 432 -2.93 20.18 -13.53
CA TRP A 432 -3.33 18.85 -13.05
C TRP A 432 -4.46 18.26 -13.89
N GLN A 433 -5.45 19.09 -14.27
CA GLN A 433 -6.61 18.65 -15.07
C GLN A 433 -6.22 18.11 -16.44
N ALA A 434 -5.07 18.52 -17.00
CA ALA A 434 -4.56 18.00 -18.26
C ALA A 434 -4.09 16.53 -18.18
N MET A 435 -3.72 16.04 -16.99
CA MET A 435 -3.06 14.75 -16.82
C MET A 435 -4.04 13.57 -16.82
N ILE A 436 -5.23 13.75 -16.24
CA ILE A 436 -6.25 12.71 -16.07
C ILE A 436 -7.60 13.19 -16.60
N PRO A 437 -8.60 12.29 -16.80
CA PRO A 437 -9.94 12.71 -17.20
C PRO A 437 -10.52 13.70 -16.21
N TYR A 438 -11.16 14.74 -16.71
CA TYR A 438 -11.75 15.81 -15.90
C TYR A 438 -13.17 16.10 -16.38
N ARG A 439 -14.14 16.07 -15.44
CA ARG A 439 -15.56 16.36 -15.69
C ARG A 439 -16.16 15.52 -16.83
N ASP A 440 -16.77 16.18 -17.82
CA ASP A 440 -17.48 15.56 -18.94
C ASP A 440 -16.59 14.67 -19.85
N GLU A 441 -15.28 14.76 -19.74
CA GLU A 441 -14.39 13.81 -20.44
C GLU A 441 -14.65 12.34 -20.01
N PHE A 442 -15.12 12.11 -18.78
CA PHE A 442 -15.52 10.78 -18.32
C PHE A 442 -16.71 10.20 -19.10
N ALA A 443 -17.62 11.04 -19.63
CA ALA A 443 -18.78 10.58 -20.42
C ALA A 443 -18.38 9.80 -21.68
N ALA A 444 -17.19 10.11 -22.23
CA ALA A 444 -16.67 9.47 -23.42
C ALA A 444 -15.91 8.15 -23.15
N LEU A 445 -15.72 7.76 -21.89
CA LEU A 445 -14.97 6.57 -21.50
C LEU A 445 -15.91 5.36 -21.39
N ASP A 446 -16.04 4.62 -22.48
CA ASP A 446 -16.87 3.39 -22.55
C ASP A 446 -15.95 2.15 -22.43
N LEU A 447 -15.33 2.01 -21.28
CA LEU A 447 -14.39 0.92 -20.96
C LEU A 447 -14.83 0.21 -19.69
N PRO A 448 -14.84 -1.14 -19.65
CA PRO A 448 -14.98 -1.87 -18.41
C PRO A 448 -13.77 -1.62 -17.50
N VAL A 449 -14.03 -1.30 -16.23
CA VAL A 449 -13.03 -0.94 -15.22
C VAL A 449 -13.22 -1.77 -13.95
N LEU A 450 -12.14 -2.33 -13.43
CA LEU A 450 -12.09 -2.91 -12.10
C LEU A 450 -11.09 -2.13 -11.23
N THR A 451 -11.59 -1.30 -10.33
CA THR A 451 -10.76 -0.59 -9.34
C THR A 451 -10.59 -1.42 -8.08
N THR A 452 -9.35 -1.56 -7.59
CA THR A 452 -9.08 -2.14 -6.27
C THR A 452 -8.36 -1.13 -5.38
N THR A 453 -8.74 -1.05 -4.08
CA THR A 453 -8.07 -0.18 -3.10
C THR A 453 -8.29 -0.71 -1.68
N GLY A 454 -7.84 0.02 -0.67
CA GLY A 454 -7.97 -0.37 0.73
C GLY A 454 -8.43 0.76 1.64
N TYR A 455 -9.07 0.41 2.76
CA TYR A 455 -9.48 1.38 3.78
C TYR A 455 -8.29 2.14 4.37
N TYR A 456 -7.10 1.52 4.35
CA TYR A 456 -5.85 2.06 4.89
C TYR A 456 -4.84 2.37 3.79
N ASP A 457 -5.33 2.61 2.58
CA ASP A 457 -4.55 3.05 1.45
C ASP A 457 -4.52 4.59 1.37
N GLY A 458 -3.34 5.17 1.23
CA GLY A 458 -3.19 6.62 1.04
C GLY A 458 -3.83 7.12 -0.25
N ALA A 459 -3.79 6.31 -1.32
CA ALA A 459 -4.36 6.63 -2.63
C ALA A 459 -5.85 6.25 -2.77
N GLN A 460 -6.54 5.93 -1.68
CA GLN A 460 -7.96 5.63 -1.74
C GLN A 460 -8.79 6.78 -2.31
N ILE A 461 -8.39 8.03 -2.02
CA ILE A 461 -9.07 9.24 -2.53
C ILE A 461 -9.06 9.25 -4.06
N GLY A 462 -7.90 9.02 -4.68
CA GLY A 462 -7.78 8.95 -6.13
C GLY A 462 -8.63 7.83 -6.72
N ALA A 463 -8.56 6.63 -6.13
CA ALA A 463 -9.37 5.49 -6.56
C ALA A 463 -10.88 5.80 -6.54
N LEU A 464 -11.36 6.43 -5.46
CA LEU A 464 -12.77 6.80 -5.32
C LEU A 464 -13.15 8.02 -6.17
N TYR A 465 -12.22 8.94 -6.44
CA TYR A 465 -12.44 10.05 -7.38
C TYR A 465 -12.80 9.51 -8.76
N TYR A 466 -11.97 8.64 -9.36
CA TYR A 466 -12.24 8.07 -10.67
C TYR A 466 -13.55 7.28 -10.71
N LEU A 467 -13.87 6.53 -9.67
CA LEU A 467 -15.13 5.80 -9.58
C LEU A 467 -16.34 6.74 -9.60
N ARG A 468 -16.30 7.79 -8.76
CA ARG A 468 -17.40 8.75 -8.58
C ARG A 468 -17.61 9.58 -9.84
N GLU A 469 -16.56 10.15 -10.41
CA GLU A 469 -16.61 10.94 -11.65
C GLU A 469 -17.09 10.08 -12.82
N HIS A 470 -16.61 8.84 -12.93
CA HIS A 470 -17.05 7.94 -14.00
C HIS A 470 -18.55 7.70 -13.92
N TYR A 471 -19.12 7.42 -12.74
CA TYR A 471 -20.57 7.26 -12.59
C TYR A 471 -21.35 8.57 -12.69
N LEU A 472 -20.77 9.69 -12.28
CA LEU A 472 -21.43 10.99 -12.39
C LEU A 472 -21.70 11.37 -13.85
N TYR A 473 -20.72 11.18 -14.71
CA TYR A 473 -20.81 11.56 -16.12
C TYR A 473 -21.25 10.42 -17.04
N ARG A 474 -21.14 9.16 -16.58
CA ARG A 474 -21.61 7.97 -17.30
C ARG A 474 -22.29 7.00 -16.33
N PRO A 475 -23.57 7.21 -15.97
CA PRO A 475 -24.27 6.40 -14.96
C PRO A 475 -24.36 4.90 -15.27
N GLN A 476 -24.26 4.50 -16.54
CA GLN A 476 -24.28 3.12 -17.01
C GLN A 476 -22.86 2.50 -17.17
N ALA A 477 -21.81 3.18 -16.73
CA ALA A 477 -20.45 2.65 -16.83
C ALA A 477 -20.33 1.25 -16.20
N GLU A 478 -19.62 0.36 -16.86
CA GLU A 478 -19.23 -0.92 -16.28
C GLU A 478 -17.96 -0.72 -15.43
N HIS A 479 -18.14 -0.22 -14.21
CA HIS A 479 -17.04 0.09 -13.29
C HIS A 479 -17.30 -0.56 -11.94
N TYR A 480 -16.42 -1.49 -11.55
CA TYR A 480 -16.50 -2.21 -10.28
C TYR A 480 -15.44 -1.70 -9.32
N LEU A 481 -15.79 -1.65 -8.03
CA LEU A 481 -14.86 -1.41 -6.92
C LEU A 481 -14.75 -2.68 -6.07
N VAL A 482 -13.52 -3.07 -5.74
CA VAL A 482 -13.21 -4.03 -4.68
C VAL A 482 -12.41 -3.31 -3.62
N ILE A 483 -12.93 -3.25 -2.39
CA ILE A 483 -12.32 -2.54 -1.27
C ILE A 483 -12.41 -3.35 0.03
N GLY A 484 -11.33 -3.36 0.80
CA GLY A 484 -11.25 -4.07 2.08
C GLY A 484 -10.18 -3.47 3.00
N PRO A 485 -9.83 -4.14 4.09
CA PRO A 485 -8.81 -3.67 5.04
C PRO A 485 -7.40 -3.81 4.46
N TYR A 486 -7.14 -3.16 3.35
CA TYR A 486 -5.87 -3.25 2.63
C TYR A 486 -5.06 -1.97 2.77
N SER A 487 -3.72 -2.14 2.79
CA SER A 487 -2.73 -1.09 2.62
C SER A 487 -2.51 -0.80 1.12
N HIS A 488 -1.64 0.17 0.84
CA HIS A 488 -1.19 0.46 -0.53
C HIS A 488 -0.61 -0.77 -1.27
N ILE A 489 0.04 -1.67 -0.55
CA ILE A 489 0.63 -2.89 -1.15
C ILE A 489 -0.42 -4.00 -1.28
N SER A 490 -1.19 -4.28 -0.21
CA SER A 490 -2.18 -5.37 -0.28
C SER A 490 -3.38 -5.03 -1.17
N GLY A 491 -3.70 -3.75 -1.37
CA GLY A 491 -4.75 -3.30 -2.30
C GLY A 491 -4.41 -3.52 -3.79
N GLN A 492 -3.13 -3.76 -4.12
CA GLN A 492 -2.69 -4.05 -5.49
C GLN A 492 -2.20 -5.49 -5.71
N ARG A 493 -1.70 -6.16 -4.66
CA ARG A 493 -1.07 -7.50 -4.76
C ARG A 493 -1.84 -8.58 -4.00
N GLY A 494 -2.80 -8.19 -3.17
CA GLY A 494 -3.49 -9.09 -2.26
C GLY A 494 -2.73 -9.33 -0.95
N THR A 495 -3.38 -9.99 0.00
CA THR A 495 -2.84 -10.25 1.34
C THR A 495 -1.71 -11.30 1.33
N GLY A 496 -1.59 -12.10 0.29
CA GLY A 496 -0.45 -13.00 0.11
C GLY A 496 0.91 -12.29 0.06
N ALA A 497 0.94 -10.99 -0.26
CA ALA A 497 2.15 -10.18 -0.30
C ALA A 497 2.49 -9.51 1.05
N THR A 498 1.50 -9.34 1.95
CA THR A 498 1.63 -8.55 3.19
C THR A 498 1.33 -9.35 4.46
N GLY A 499 0.82 -10.58 4.32
CA GLY A 499 0.38 -11.39 5.45
C GLY A 499 -1.07 -11.11 5.87
N ASP A 500 -1.47 -11.67 6.99
CA ASP A 500 -2.82 -11.67 7.54
C ASP A 500 -3.04 -10.61 8.64
N SER A 501 -2.06 -9.75 8.85
CA SER A 501 -2.08 -8.69 9.85
C SER A 501 -1.68 -7.35 9.23
N LEU A 502 -2.35 -6.27 9.62
CA LEU A 502 -2.06 -4.92 9.17
C LEU A 502 -2.05 -3.95 10.35
N ARG A 503 -0.90 -3.38 10.69
CA ARG A 503 -0.77 -2.34 11.72
C ARG A 503 -1.51 -2.68 13.03
N GLY A 504 -1.33 -3.91 13.54
CA GLY A 504 -1.96 -4.39 14.77
C GLY A 504 -3.40 -4.92 14.63
N TYR A 505 -3.99 -4.84 13.44
CA TYR A 505 -5.27 -5.47 13.13
C TYR A 505 -5.06 -6.81 12.45
N GLN A 506 -5.60 -7.89 13.07
CA GLN A 506 -5.65 -9.21 12.46
C GLN A 506 -6.79 -9.24 11.43
N LEU A 507 -6.44 -9.47 10.16
CA LEU A 507 -7.40 -9.46 9.06
C LEU A 507 -8.39 -10.62 9.19
N ASP A 508 -9.65 -10.33 8.96
CA ASP A 508 -10.68 -11.36 8.88
C ASP A 508 -10.32 -12.40 7.80
N PRO A 509 -10.59 -13.70 8.00
CA PRO A 509 -10.28 -14.74 7.03
C PRO A 509 -10.86 -14.49 5.63
N GLN A 510 -12.08 -13.93 5.54
CA GLN A 510 -12.71 -13.57 4.26
C GLN A 510 -12.05 -12.37 3.57
N ALA A 511 -11.33 -11.52 4.30
CA ALA A 511 -10.60 -10.39 3.73
C ALA A 511 -9.31 -10.81 3.00
N GLN A 512 -8.85 -12.04 3.22
CA GLN A 512 -7.60 -12.54 2.66
C GLN A 512 -7.79 -13.01 1.22
N ILE A 513 -7.54 -12.13 0.25
CA ILE A 513 -7.72 -12.40 -1.19
C ILE A 513 -6.44 -12.17 -2.00
N ASP A 514 -6.35 -12.84 -3.16
CA ASP A 514 -5.31 -12.66 -4.17
C ASP A 514 -5.79 -11.69 -5.27
N ILE A 515 -5.38 -10.42 -5.18
CA ILE A 515 -5.68 -9.39 -6.19
C ILE A 515 -5.00 -9.74 -7.53
N GLY A 516 -3.84 -10.40 -7.49
CA GLY A 516 -3.15 -10.84 -8.70
C GLY A 516 -3.93 -11.90 -9.47
N GLU A 517 -4.60 -12.82 -8.78
CA GLU A 517 -5.51 -13.81 -9.38
C GLU A 517 -6.80 -13.13 -9.88
N LEU A 518 -7.38 -12.23 -9.10
CA LEU A 518 -8.57 -11.45 -9.51
C LEU A 518 -8.30 -10.67 -10.80
N ARG A 519 -7.08 -10.16 -11.01
CA ARG A 519 -6.67 -9.49 -12.24
C ARG A 519 -6.88 -10.36 -13.47
N TYR A 520 -6.41 -11.61 -13.42
CA TYR A 520 -6.54 -12.50 -14.58
C TYR A 520 -7.97 -12.99 -14.76
N GLN A 521 -8.73 -13.21 -13.68
CA GLN A 521 -10.17 -13.48 -13.79
C GLN A 521 -10.91 -12.32 -14.46
N TRP A 522 -10.57 -11.06 -14.13
CA TRP A 522 -11.13 -9.87 -14.74
C TRP A 522 -10.83 -9.80 -16.24
N PHE A 523 -9.56 -9.94 -16.63
CA PHE A 523 -9.22 -9.88 -18.05
C PHE A 523 -9.70 -11.11 -18.83
N ASP A 524 -9.78 -12.28 -18.23
CA ASP A 524 -10.38 -13.45 -18.86
C ASP A 524 -11.87 -13.24 -19.12
N TYR A 525 -12.58 -12.57 -18.21
CA TYR A 525 -13.96 -12.14 -18.43
C TYR A 525 -14.05 -11.19 -19.63
N VAL A 526 -13.25 -10.13 -19.67
CA VAL A 526 -13.34 -9.10 -20.71
C VAL A 526 -12.85 -9.60 -22.08
N PHE A 527 -11.76 -10.35 -22.12
CA PHE A 527 -11.10 -10.69 -23.40
C PHE A 527 -11.37 -12.10 -23.90
N LYS A 528 -11.69 -13.05 -23.02
CA LYS A 528 -11.81 -14.47 -23.36
C LYS A 528 -13.24 -14.99 -23.16
N GLY A 529 -14.20 -14.16 -22.74
CA GLY A 529 -15.58 -14.57 -22.50
C GLY A 529 -15.77 -15.49 -21.31
N ALA A 530 -14.83 -15.50 -20.38
CA ALA A 530 -14.98 -16.24 -19.12
C ALA A 530 -16.12 -15.63 -18.27
N PRO A 531 -16.70 -16.36 -17.32
CA PRO A 531 -17.66 -15.80 -16.38
C PRO A 531 -17.09 -14.60 -15.62
N LYS A 532 -17.93 -13.60 -15.34
CA LYS A 532 -17.57 -12.48 -14.48
C LYS A 532 -17.09 -13.00 -13.10
N PRO A 533 -16.00 -12.46 -12.53
CA PRO A 533 -15.55 -12.88 -11.21
C PRO A 533 -16.66 -12.82 -10.16
N ALA A 534 -16.85 -13.90 -9.39
CA ALA A 534 -17.97 -14.01 -8.45
C ALA A 534 -17.96 -12.92 -7.36
N LEU A 535 -16.78 -12.40 -7.01
CA LEU A 535 -16.64 -11.28 -6.08
C LEU A 535 -17.31 -10.00 -6.60
N LEU A 536 -17.43 -9.81 -7.92
CA LEU A 536 -18.01 -8.63 -8.55
C LEU A 536 -19.54 -8.75 -8.69
N ALA A 537 -20.23 -8.99 -7.56
CA ALA A 537 -21.68 -9.18 -7.55
C ALA A 537 -22.45 -7.88 -7.81
N ASP A 538 -21.91 -6.72 -7.41
CA ASP A 538 -22.47 -5.40 -7.68
C ASP A 538 -21.34 -4.39 -7.96
N ARG A 539 -21.66 -3.12 -8.17
CA ARG A 539 -20.72 -2.04 -8.47
C ARG A 539 -19.68 -1.84 -7.35
N ILE A 540 -20.12 -1.88 -6.10
CA ILE A 540 -19.29 -1.74 -4.90
C ILE A 540 -19.24 -3.07 -4.17
N ASN A 541 -18.05 -3.66 -4.06
CA ASN A 541 -17.83 -4.93 -3.38
C ASN A 541 -16.85 -4.68 -2.24
N TYR A 542 -17.34 -4.79 -1.00
CA TYR A 542 -16.63 -4.33 0.17
C TYR A 542 -16.62 -5.36 1.31
N GLN A 543 -15.49 -5.47 1.99
CA GLN A 543 -15.34 -6.35 3.14
C GLN A 543 -15.68 -5.60 4.43
N VAL A 544 -16.53 -6.17 5.27
CA VAL A 544 -16.93 -5.59 6.55
C VAL A 544 -16.00 -6.11 7.66
N MET A 545 -15.09 -5.24 8.12
CA MET A 545 -14.16 -5.57 9.20
C MET A 545 -14.89 -5.95 10.49
N GLY A 546 -14.44 -7.03 11.13
CA GLY A 546 -15.02 -7.56 12.36
C GLY A 546 -16.35 -8.30 12.20
N ALA A 547 -16.91 -8.32 10.98
CA ALA A 547 -18.05 -9.18 10.63
C ALA A 547 -17.64 -10.39 9.78
N ASN A 548 -16.43 -10.38 9.24
CA ASN A 548 -15.88 -11.44 8.39
C ASN A 548 -16.76 -11.77 7.17
N VAL A 549 -17.34 -10.77 6.52
CA VAL A 549 -18.22 -10.93 5.35
C VAL A 549 -17.89 -9.94 4.25
N TRP A 550 -18.15 -10.34 3.01
CA TRP A 550 -18.25 -9.43 1.87
C TRP A 550 -19.68 -8.99 1.69
N LYS A 551 -19.87 -7.70 1.43
CA LYS A 551 -21.15 -7.11 1.03
C LYS A 551 -21.03 -6.43 -0.32
N HIS A 552 -22.18 -6.19 -0.94
CA HIS A 552 -22.29 -5.63 -2.28
C HIS A 552 -23.33 -4.51 -2.28
N ALA A 553 -23.06 -3.44 -3.02
CA ALA A 553 -23.98 -2.30 -3.09
C ALA A 553 -23.92 -1.65 -4.49
N PRO A 554 -25.02 -1.06 -4.98
CA PRO A 554 -25.06 -0.40 -6.28
C PRO A 554 -24.33 0.96 -6.29
N SER A 555 -24.02 1.53 -5.12
CA SER A 555 -23.28 2.79 -4.98
C SER A 555 -22.66 2.92 -3.60
N LEU A 556 -21.70 3.84 -3.44
CA LEU A 556 -21.10 4.16 -2.13
C LEU A 556 -22.17 4.64 -1.13
N ALA A 557 -23.17 5.39 -1.58
CA ALA A 557 -24.25 5.85 -0.71
C ALA A 557 -25.15 4.71 -0.20
N ALA A 558 -25.29 3.65 -1.00
CA ALA A 558 -26.10 2.48 -0.65
C ALA A 558 -25.38 1.47 0.26
N MET A 559 -24.12 1.71 0.64
CA MET A 559 -23.41 0.87 1.61
C MET A 559 -24.02 0.96 3.02
N ALA A 560 -24.75 2.04 3.35
CA ALA A 560 -25.41 2.24 4.63
C ALA A 560 -26.92 2.38 4.48
N GLN A 561 -27.65 1.98 5.53
CA GLN A 561 -29.12 2.09 5.57
C GLN A 561 -29.59 3.47 5.98
N ARG A 562 -28.85 4.18 6.81
CA ARG A 562 -29.17 5.50 7.34
C ARG A 562 -27.95 6.33 7.58
N ARG A 563 -28.13 7.65 7.73
CA ARG A 563 -27.11 8.58 8.18
C ARG A 563 -27.53 9.16 9.52
N GLN A 564 -26.59 9.23 10.47
CA GLN A 564 -26.83 9.76 11.81
C GLN A 564 -25.90 10.95 12.06
N ARG A 565 -26.48 12.06 12.52
CA ARG A 565 -25.72 13.25 12.89
C ARG A 565 -25.26 13.19 14.33
N PHE A 566 -24.01 13.59 14.54
CA PHE A 566 -23.35 13.74 15.82
C PHE A 566 -22.90 15.19 15.94
N TYR A 567 -23.62 15.98 16.73
CA TYR A 567 -23.34 17.41 16.89
C TYR A 567 -22.23 17.66 17.92
N PHE A 568 -21.44 18.70 17.72
CA PHE A 568 -20.34 19.05 18.59
C PHE A 568 -20.85 19.70 19.89
N GLY A 569 -20.50 19.11 21.03
CA GLY A 569 -20.69 19.75 22.33
C GLY A 569 -19.66 20.85 22.56
N ALA A 570 -20.04 21.89 23.30
CA ALA A 570 -19.19 23.05 23.55
C ALA A 570 -18.50 23.02 24.94
N GLN A 571 -18.94 22.15 25.84
CA GLN A 571 -18.40 22.03 27.18
C GLN A 571 -17.51 20.80 27.30
N ALA A 572 -16.25 21.01 27.71
CA ALA A 572 -15.33 19.92 27.99
C ALA A 572 -15.70 19.26 29.33
N GLY A 573 -15.67 17.93 29.37
CA GLY A 573 -15.75 17.14 30.58
C GLY A 573 -14.51 17.28 31.46
N GLY A 574 -14.52 16.62 32.61
CA GLY A 574 -13.40 16.65 33.55
C GLY A 574 -12.10 16.01 33.00
N ASP A 575 -12.19 15.22 31.94
CA ASP A 575 -11.07 14.63 31.18
C ASP A 575 -10.62 15.47 29.98
N GLY A 576 -11.18 16.68 29.81
CA GLY A 576 -10.87 17.59 28.70
C GLY A 576 -11.52 17.22 27.37
N ARG A 577 -12.34 16.19 27.31
CA ARG A 577 -13.05 15.74 26.09
C ARG A 577 -14.44 16.38 26.01
N TYR A 578 -14.92 16.55 24.80
CA TYR A 578 -16.26 17.05 24.51
C TYR A 578 -17.21 15.89 24.21
N ALA A 579 -18.50 16.10 24.53
CA ALA A 579 -19.51 15.12 24.15
C ALA A 579 -20.00 15.36 22.72
N PHE A 580 -20.33 14.29 22.01
CA PHE A 580 -21.23 14.40 20.88
C PHE A 580 -22.68 14.47 21.37
N LEU A 581 -23.46 15.36 20.78
CA LEU A 581 -24.86 15.60 21.14
C LEU A 581 -25.79 15.08 20.05
N ALA A 582 -27.01 14.67 20.45
CA ALA A 582 -28.05 14.24 19.50
C ALA A 582 -28.69 15.40 18.74
N ARG A 583 -28.54 16.62 19.22
CA ARG A 583 -29.05 17.87 18.61
C ARG A 583 -27.99 18.96 18.71
N ALA A 584 -28.09 19.96 17.85
CA ALA A 584 -27.21 21.12 17.92
C ALA A 584 -27.25 21.77 19.28
N ALA A 585 -26.09 22.17 19.79
CA ALA A 585 -25.98 23.04 20.98
C ALA A 585 -26.49 24.46 20.63
N ALA A 586 -26.49 25.35 21.64
CA ALA A 586 -26.84 26.76 21.38
C ALA A 586 -25.92 27.37 20.31
N SER A 587 -26.45 28.27 19.49
CA SER A 587 -25.77 28.78 18.31
C SER A 587 -24.42 29.41 18.59
N ASP A 588 -24.26 30.04 19.77
CA ASP A 588 -23.06 30.77 20.16
C ASP A 588 -22.10 29.98 21.04
N ASP A 589 -22.47 28.73 21.42
CA ASP A 589 -21.60 27.82 22.14
C ASP A 589 -20.54 27.22 21.20
N TYR A 590 -19.31 27.07 21.67
CA TYR A 590 -18.20 26.52 20.88
C TYR A 590 -17.17 25.79 21.73
N ALA A 591 -16.49 24.85 21.12
CA ALA A 591 -15.22 24.30 21.57
C ALA A 591 -14.09 25.15 20.96
N GLU A 592 -13.12 25.60 21.76
CA GLU A 592 -12.00 26.41 21.26
C GLU A 592 -10.68 25.61 21.28
N GLN A 593 -9.92 25.72 20.22
CA GLN A 593 -8.52 25.27 20.13
C GLN A 593 -7.62 26.50 19.98
N VAL A 594 -6.52 26.51 20.74
CA VAL A 594 -5.47 27.53 20.62
C VAL A 594 -4.15 26.85 20.30
N VAL A 595 -3.57 27.21 19.17
CA VAL A 595 -2.34 26.59 18.65
C VAL A 595 -1.30 27.66 18.35
N ASP A 596 -0.17 27.65 19.07
CA ASP A 596 0.97 28.49 18.70
C ASP A 596 1.76 27.79 17.57
N LEU A 597 1.61 28.31 16.36
CA LEU A 597 2.31 27.77 15.18
C LEU A 597 3.82 28.09 15.17
N ARG A 598 4.33 28.85 16.15
CA ARG A 598 5.78 29.08 16.36
C ARG A 598 6.41 28.06 17.29
N ASP A 599 5.59 27.37 18.08
CA ASP A 599 6.07 26.35 19.02
C ASP A 599 6.72 25.18 18.27
N ARG A 600 7.91 24.81 18.69
CA ARG A 600 8.72 23.69 18.18
C ARG A 600 9.15 22.74 19.30
N SER A 601 8.58 22.90 20.50
CA SER A 601 8.91 22.06 21.66
C SER A 601 8.56 20.57 21.44
N ASP A 602 7.68 20.30 20.47
CA ASP A 602 7.22 18.96 20.10
C ASP A 602 8.08 18.29 19.00
N ALA A 603 9.18 18.92 18.57
CA ALA A 603 10.05 18.37 17.52
C ALA A 603 10.60 16.97 17.84
N GLU A 604 10.77 16.65 19.13
CA GLU A 604 11.21 15.34 19.62
C GLU A 604 10.07 14.51 20.22
N ARG A 605 8.84 14.96 20.11
CA ARG A 605 7.71 14.25 20.70
C ARG A 605 7.51 12.90 20.00
N ILE A 606 7.47 11.85 20.80
CA ILE A 606 7.05 10.52 20.33
C ILE A 606 5.53 10.55 20.22
N VAL A 607 5.03 10.39 19.00
CA VAL A 607 3.59 10.26 18.74
C VAL A 607 3.18 8.83 19.02
N PRO A 608 2.26 8.58 19.97
CA PRO A 608 1.69 7.25 20.18
C PRO A 608 0.96 6.77 18.92
N GLY A 609 0.97 5.48 18.68
CA GLY A 609 0.12 4.87 17.69
C GLY A 609 0.71 4.82 16.30
N GLY A 610 -0.15 4.86 15.30
CA GLY A 610 0.12 4.52 13.90
C GLY A 610 -0.39 3.12 13.58
N GLY A 611 -0.96 2.40 14.57
CA GLY A 611 -1.74 1.18 14.42
C GLY A 611 -3.13 1.45 13.85
N ILE A 612 -3.80 0.39 13.41
CA ILE A 612 -5.25 0.39 13.20
C ILE A 612 -5.94 0.18 14.54
N VAL A 613 -5.28 -0.57 15.43
CA VAL A 613 -5.72 -0.81 16.80
C VAL A 613 -4.63 -0.30 17.74
N ASP A 614 -4.94 0.75 18.49
CA ASP A 614 -4.00 1.38 19.42
C ASP A 614 -4.59 1.50 20.83
N PRO A 615 -3.77 1.41 21.90
CA PRO A 615 -4.21 1.64 23.27
C PRO A 615 -4.43 3.13 23.56
N GLU A 616 -3.79 4.02 22.84
CA GLU A 616 -3.79 5.47 23.06
C GLU A 616 -3.88 6.22 21.73
N LEU A 617 -4.42 7.45 21.76
CA LEU A 617 -4.48 8.36 20.62
C LEU A 617 -3.55 9.55 20.84
N ASP A 618 -2.95 10.04 19.75
CA ASP A 618 -2.37 11.37 19.76
C ASP A 618 -3.49 12.41 19.71
N THR A 619 -3.67 13.11 20.82
CA THR A 619 -4.68 14.18 20.98
C THR A 619 -4.07 15.55 21.17
N ALA A 620 -2.75 15.69 21.01
CA ALA A 620 -2.11 17.01 21.06
C ALA A 620 -2.64 17.88 19.92
N LEU A 621 -2.85 19.16 20.22
CA LEU A 621 -3.42 20.12 19.28
C LEU A 621 -4.83 19.75 18.78
N SER A 622 -5.60 18.95 19.54
CA SER A 622 -6.88 18.41 19.11
C SER A 622 -8.00 18.70 20.08
N ALA A 623 -9.21 18.90 19.53
CA ALA A 623 -10.46 18.76 20.26
C ALA A 623 -10.98 17.32 20.06
N VAL A 624 -11.28 16.63 21.14
CA VAL A 624 -11.72 15.23 21.11
C VAL A 624 -13.19 15.15 21.48
N PHE A 625 -14.01 14.62 20.56
CA PHE A 625 -15.45 14.43 20.75
C PHE A 625 -15.77 12.95 20.90
N VAL A 626 -16.61 12.62 21.90
CA VAL A 626 -16.93 11.22 22.25
C VAL A 626 -18.45 11.05 22.32
N SER A 627 -18.98 10.03 21.66
CA SER A 627 -20.42 9.72 21.71
C SER A 627 -20.80 8.98 22.99
N GLU A 628 -22.11 8.90 23.27
CA GLU A 628 -22.64 7.86 24.15
C GLU A 628 -22.34 6.46 23.60
N PRO A 629 -22.26 5.43 24.46
CA PRO A 629 -22.03 4.07 24.01
C PRO A 629 -23.20 3.57 23.15
N PHE A 630 -22.89 2.86 22.08
CA PHE A 630 -23.90 2.22 21.26
C PHE A 630 -24.59 1.09 22.04
N ALA A 631 -25.91 1.15 22.15
CA ALA A 631 -26.69 0.13 22.89
C ALA A 631 -26.60 -1.26 22.22
N ARG A 632 -26.34 -1.30 20.92
CA ARG A 632 -26.18 -2.52 20.12
C ARG A 632 -25.04 -2.32 19.10
N ALA A 633 -24.54 -3.42 18.54
CA ALA A 633 -23.57 -3.34 17.47
C ALA A 633 -24.12 -2.52 16.30
N GLN A 634 -23.26 -1.70 15.70
CA GLN A 634 -23.58 -0.85 14.56
C GLN A 634 -22.54 -1.06 13.47
N GLU A 635 -22.94 -1.09 12.22
CA GLU A 635 -22.02 -1.12 11.10
C GLU A 635 -21.85 0.28 10.53
N PHE A 636 -20.62 0.76 10.53
CA PHE A 636 -20.22 1.96 9.79
C PHE A 636 -19.75 1.53 8.40
N SER A 637 -20.49 1.85 7.34
CA SER A 637 -20.13 1.51 5.96
C SER A 637 -20.35 2.68 5.02
N GLY A 638 -19.29 3.14 4.36
CA GLY A 638 -19.32 4.23 3.39
C GLY A 638 -18.45 5.43 3.76
N LEU A 639 -18.80 6.59 3.20
CA LEU A 639 -18.14 7.89 3.41
C LEU A 639 -18.86 8.67 4.50
N PHE A 640 -18.14 9.16 5.50
CA PHE A 640 -18.70 10.17 6.40
C PHE A 640 -18.65 11.55 5.79
N SER A 641 -19.53 12.43 6.25
CA SER A 641 -19.57 13.83 5.85
C SER A 641 -19.80 14.71 7.07
N GLY A 642 -19.83 16.00 6.88
CA GLY A 642 -20.12 16.92 7.96
C GLY A 642 -20.29 18.37 7.50
N GLN A 643 -20.76 19.15 8.43
CA GLN A 643 -20.80 20.59 8.37
C GLN A 643 -20.05 21.13 9.58
N LEU A 644 -19.05 21.96 9.32
CA LEU A 644 -18.29 22.64 10.37
C LEU A 644 -18.62 24.12 10.34
N GLU A 645 -19.17 24.61 11.42
CA GLU A 645 -19.32 26.04 11.64
C GLU A 645 -18.10 26.51 12.41
N VAL A 646 -17.23 27.28 11.75
CA VAL A 646 -15.94 27.67 12.31
C VAL A 646 -15.75 29.16 12.40
N GLY A 647 -15.02 29.61 13.41
CA GLY A 647 -14.48 30.96 13.49
C GLY A 647 -12.98 30.89 13.79
N THR A 648 -12.19 31.77 13.15
CA THR A 648 -10.75 31.84 13.41
C THR A 648 -10.25 33.27 13.36
N ASN A 649 -9.14 33.56 14.05
CA ASN A 649 -8.42 34.84 13.96
C ASN A 649 -7.42 34.87 12.78
N LYS A 650 -7.42 33.84 11.94
CA LYS A 650 -6.53 33.69 10.77
C LYS A 650 -7.32 33.74 9.48
N ARG A 651 -6.61 33.89 8.35
CA ARG A 651 -7.20 33.88 7.02
C ARG A 651 -7.33 32.47 6.43
N ASP A 652 -6.67 31.49 7.06
CA ASP A 652 -6.68 30.09 6.64
C ASP A 652 -6.15 29.18 7.76
N PHE A 653 -6.40 27.88 7.69
CA PHE A 653 -5.79 26.87 8.54
C PHE A 653 -5.94 25.47 7.93
N ASP A 654 -5.04 24.58 8.31
CA ASP A 654 -5.08 23.17 7.89
C ASP A 654 -5.60 22.33 9.06
N PHE A 655 -6.53 21.41 8.79
CA PHE A 655 -7.15 20.58 9.80
C PHE A 655 -7.33 19.12 9.36
N ASN A 656 -7.47 18.26 10.36
CA ASN A 656 -7.77 16.85 10.17
C ASN A 656 -8.88 16.42 11.14
N ILE A 657 -9.76 15.52 10.67
CA ILE A 657 -10.75 14.81 11.47
C ILE A 657 -10.45 13.33 11.35
N SER A 658 -10.00 12.69 12.44
CA SER A 658 -9.81 11.25 12.50
C SER A 658 -10.93 10.61 13.32
N LEU A 659 -11.55 9.57 12.77
CA LEU A 659 -12.63 8.84 13.41
C LEU A 659 -12.13 7.49 13.94
N TYR A 660 -12.53 7.18 15.17
CA TYR A 660 -12.19 5.93 15.84
C TYR A 660 -13.42 5.30 16.48
N GLU A 661 -13.40 3.97 16.58
CA GLU A 661 -14.21 3.22 17.53
C GLU A 661 -13.42 3.09 18.85
N LEU A 662 -13.90 3.67 19.94
CA LEU A 662 -13.44 3.30 21.28
C LEU A 662 -14.14 2.00 21.67
N MET A 663 -13.40 0.90 21.59
CA MET A 663 -13.91 -0.44 21.86
C MET A 663 -14.18 -0.67 23.35
N PRO A 664 -15.01 -1.67 23.75
CA PRO A 664 -15.27 -1.98 25.14
C PRO A 664 -14.03 -2.36 25.95
N ASP A 665 -12.97 -2.89 25.32
CA ASP A 665 -11.68 -3.19 25.91
C ASP A 665 -10.76 -1.96 26.07
N ARG A 666 -11.26 -0.76 25.77
CA ARG A 666 -10.60 0.54 25.89
C ARG A 666 -9.51 0.80 24.85
N ARG A 667 -9.38 -0.01 23.83
CA ARG A 667 -8.53 0.29 22.68
C ARG A 667 -9.31 1.08 21.63
N TYR A 668 -8.58 1.80 20.81
CA TYR A 668 -9.12 2.58 19.70
C TYR A 668 -8.88 1.85 18.37
N PHE A 669 -9.93 1.77 17.56
CA PHE A 669 -9.87 1.22 16.20
C PHE A 669 -10.02 2.36 15.21
N GLU A 670 -9.01 2.59 14.34
CA GLU A 670 -9.07 3.61 13.28
C GLU A 670 -10.16 3.26 12.26
N LEU A 671 -11.13 4.17 12.07
CA LEU A 671 -12.24 3.98 11.14
C LEU A 671 -12.00 4.70 9.80
N SER A 672 -11.83 6.03 9.85
CA SER A 672 -11.66 6.86 8.67
C SER A 672 -11.06 8.22 9.05
N ARG A 673 -10.64 8.98 8.04
CA ARG A 673 -10.12 10.35 8.25
C ARG A 673 -10.48 11.27 7.10
N TYR A 674 -10.53 12.56 7.41
CA TYR A 674 -10.64 13.66 6.45
C TYR A 674 -9.59 14.71 6.77
N GLN A 675 -8.86 15.19 5.77
CA GLN A 675 -7.85 16.23 5.90
C GLN A 675 -8.09 17.29 4.82
N SER A 676 -8.03 18.56 5.20
CA SER A 676 -8.15 19.66 4.24
C SER A 676 -7.57 20.96 4.79
N ARG A 677 -7.20 21.83 3.89
CA ARG A 677 -7.04 23.26 4.14
C ARG A 677 -8.42 23.91 4.10
N ALA A 678 -8.76 24.73 5.10
CA ALA A 678 -10.09 25.32 5.23
C ALA A 678 -10.51 26.11 3.98
N SER A 679 -9.56 26.79 3.33
CA SER A 679 -9.80 27.57 2.11
C SER A 679 -10.07 26.73 0.85
N TYR A 680 -9.92 25.39 0.88
CA TYR A 680 -10.19 24.47 -0.23
C TYR A 680 -11.35 23.51 0.01
N VAL A 681 -12.01 23.57 1.16
CA VAL A 681 -13.11 22.63 1.49
C VAL A 681 -14.24 22.67 0.46
N ASP A 682 -14.64 23.86 0.02
CA ASP A 682 -15.73 24.00 -0.96
C ASP A 682 -15.30 23.68 -2.40
N ASP A 683 -14.05 23.98 -2.76
CA ASP A 683 -13.57 23.87 -4.15
C ASP A 683 -12.04 23.75 -4.17
N VAL A 684 -11.53 22.57 -4.46
CA VAL A 684 -10.09 22.30 -4.55
C VAL A 684 -9.41 22.99 -5.74
N SER A 685 -10.18 23.50 -6.70
CA SER A 685 -9.64 24.22 -7.87
C SER A 685 -9.46 25.71 -7.61
N ARG A 686 -9.93 26.22 -6.47
CA ARG A 686 -9.88 27.65 -6.17
C ARG A 686 -9.81 27.93 -4.68
N ARG A 687 -8.69 28.49 -4.24
CA ARG A 687 -8.49 28.89 -2.85
C ARG A 687 -9.44 30.04 -2.46
N ARG A 688 -10.23 29.87 -1.39
CA ARG A 688 -11.13 30.88 -0.82
C ARG A 688 -10.76 31.14 0.63
N LEU A 689 -10.03 32.26 0.87
CA LEU A 689 -9.56 32.60 2.21
C LEU A 689 -10.73 32.96 3.13
N LEU A 690 -10.60 32.60 4.42
CA LEU A 690 -11.53 32.96 5.47
C LEU A 690 -11.34 34.45 5.87
N GLU A 691 -12.38 35.03 6.45
CA GLU A 691 -12.34 36.34 7.06
C GLU A 691 -12.10 36.20 8.58
N PRO A 692 -10.98 36.73 9.12
CA PRO A 692 -10.70 36.65 10.55
C PRO A 692 -11.86 37.19 11.41
N GLY A 693 -12.25 36.39 12.41
CA GLY A 693 -13.36 36.77 13.31
C GLY A 693 -14.76 36.48 12.78
N ARG A 694 -14.91 36.19 11.49
CA ARG A 694 -16.21 35.82 10.90
C ARG A 694 -16.48 34.34 11.03
N ARG A 695 -17.71 33.97 11.39
CA ARG A 695 -18.21 32.62 11.38
C ARG A 695 -18.44 32.15 9.94
N THR A 696 -17.87 31.00 9.59
CA THR A 696 -17.94 30.41 8.26
C THR A 696 -18.43 28.97 8.35
N VAL A 697 -19.21 28.53 7.38
CA VAL A 697 -19.68 27.14 7.25
C VAL A 697 -18.84 26.43 6.21
N LEU A 698 -18.27 25.30 6.59
CA LEU A 698 -17.50 24.40 5.73
C LEU A 698 -18.26 23.09 5.61
N ASN A 699 -18.73 22.75 4.41
CA ASN A 699 -19.41 21.48 4.13
C ASN A 699 -18.42 20.52 3.47
N PHE A 700 -18.31 19.29 3.97
CA PHE A 700 -17.38 18.32 3.42
C PHE A 700 -17.98 16.91 3.34
N GLU A 701 -17.45 16.11 2.44
CA GLU A 701 -17.58 14.66 2.41
C GLU A 701 -16.17 14.06 2.36
N ALA A 702 -15.91 13.10 3.23
CA ALA A 702 -14.61 12.45 3.27
C ALA A 702 -14.34 11.69 1.96
N GLY A 703 -13.09 11.77 1.49
CA GLY A 703 -12.66 11.03 0.30
C GLY A 703 -12.31 9.55 0.57
N ARG A 704 -12.49 9.08 1.84
CA ARG A 704 -12.15 7.72 2.28
C ARG A 704 -13.37 7.01 2.83
N ALA A 705 -13.73 5.90 2.19
CA ALA A 705 -14.72 4.96 2.70
C ALA A 705 -14.09 4.00 3.72
N THR A 706 -14.93 3.48 4.60
CA THR A 706 -14.60 2.36 5.49
C THR A 706 -15.80 1.43 5.60
N SER A 707 -15.57 0.22 6.11
CA SER A 707 -16.64 -0.66 6.54
C SER A 707 -16.18 -1.46 7.76
N LYS A 708 -16.85 -1.24 8.89
CA LYS A 708 -16.52 -1.86 10.18
C LYS A 708 -17.78 -2.11 11.00
N ARG A 709 -17.94 -3.32 11.51
CA ARG A 709 -18.94 -3.63 12.51
C ARG A 709 -18.40 -3.25 13.90
N MET A 710 -18.88 -2.14 14.44
CA MET A 710 -18.58 -1.67 15.79
C MET A 710 -19.36 -2.49 16.83
N GLN A 711 -18.76 -2.73 17.97
CA GLN A 711 -19.36 -3.58 19.02
C GLN A 711 -20.44 -2.83 19.83
N ALA A 712 -21.37 -3.56 20.43
CA ALA A 712 -22.23 -3.00 21.48
C ALA A 712 -21.36 -2.50 22.65
N GLY A 713 -21.69 -1.34 23.21
CA GLY A 713 -20.89 -0.66 24.24
C GLY A 713 -19.73 0.18 23.71
N SER A 714 -19.37 0.06 22.43
CA SER A 714 -18.37 0.96 21.80
C SER A 714 -18.89 2.38 21.70
N ARG A 715 -17.96 3.34 21.55
CA ARG A 715 -18.24 4.76 21.33
C ARG A 715 -17.58 5.25 20.04
N LEU A 716 -18.25 6.14 19.33
CA LEU A 716 -17.60 6.92 18.27
C LEU A 716 -16.72 8.01 18.88
N VAL A 717 -15.49 8.13 18.43
CA VAL A 717 -14.56 9.19 18.82
C VAL A 717 -14.11 9.94 17.58
N ALA A 718 -14.18 11.27 17.63
CA ALA A 718 -13.57 12.13 16.63
C ALA A 718 -12.44 12.94 17.25
N VAL A 719 -11.28 12.91 16.63
CA VAL A 719 -10.13 13.78 16.95
C VAL A 719 -10.04 14.84 15.87
N VAL A 720 -10.35 16.07 16.25
CA VAL A 720 -10.33 17.24 15.34
C VAL A 720 -9.09 18.05 15.64
N SER A 721 -8.12 18.06 14.73
CA SER A 721 -6.79 18.63 14.94
C SER A 721 -6.55 19.81 13.99
N VAL A 722 -5.96 20.89 14.51
CA VAL A 722 -5.24 21.87 13.68
C VAL A 722 -3.87 21.26 13.37
N LEU A 723 -3.49 21.27 12.09
CA LEU A 723 -2.27 20.58 11.66
C LEU A 723 -1.02 21.45 11.86
N ARG A 724 -0.09 20.91 12.64
CA ARG A 724 1.29 21.34 12.76
C ARG A 724 2.14 20.06 12.89
N ASN A 725 2.74 19.66 11.80
CA ASN A 725 3.43 18.38 11.68
C ASN A 725 4.77 18.57 10.97
N PRO A 726 5.90 18.04 11.50
CA PRO A 726 7.20 18.18 10.86
C PRO A 726 7.32 17.51 9.49
N GLN A 727 6.42 16.62 9.12
CA GLN A 727 6.44 15.89 7.84
C GLN A 727 5.42 16.41 6.82
N GLN A 728 4.75 17.51 7.09
CA GLN A 728 3.77 18.13 6.20
C GLN A 728 3.99 19.64 6.12
N GLN A 729 3.51 20.24 5.05
CA GLN A 729 3.46 21.69 4.92
C GLN A 729 2.68 22.31 6.10
N ILE A 730 3.18 23.40 6.66
CA ILE A 730 2.51 24.15 7.74
C ILE A 730 1.87 25.42 7.16
N ASN A 731 0.57 25.58 7.42
CA ASN A 731 -0.19 26.78 7.10
C ASN A 731 -0.20 27.72 8.30
N TYR A 732 0.52 28.83 8.21
CA TYR A 732 0.59 29.81 9.29
C TYR A 732 -0.62 30.77 9.34
N GLY A 733 -1.52 30.65 8.35
CA GLY A 733 -2.78 31.37 8.31
C GLY A 733 -2.68 32.81 7.87
N SER A 734 -1.57 33.23 7.28
CA SER A 734 -1.39 34.63 6.82
C SER A 734 -2.24 34.98 5.58
N GLY A 735 -2.62 33.94 4.79
CA GLY A 735 -3.28 34.07 3.49
C GLY A 735 -2.34 34.22 2.32
N LYS A 736 -1.01 34.23 2.52
CA LYS A 736 0.00 34.09 1.47
C LYS A 736 -0.07 32.69 0.84
N PRO A 737 0.61 32.44 -0.30
CA PRO A 737 0.86 31.08 -0.74
C PRO A 737 1.57 30.28 0.35
N VAL A 738 0.98 29.16 0.81
CA VAL A 738 1.44 28.44 2.01
C VAL A 738 2.86 27.92 1.85
N ALA A 739 3.28 27.54 0.64
CA ALA A 739 4.66 27.14 0.37
C ALA A 739 5.69 28.25 0.61
N ALA A 740 5.26 29.53 0.67
CA ALA A 740 6.10 30.70 0.90
C ALA A 740 5.98 31.26 2.33
N GLU A 741 5.05 30.76 3.15
CA GLU A 741 4.92 31.15 4.54
C GLU A 741 6.08 30.58 5.37
N SER A 742 6.44 31.32 6.42
CA SER A 742 7.46 30.96 7.40
C SER A 742 6.95 31.18 8.83
N VAL A 743 7.71 30.80 9.82
CA VAL A 743 7.36 31.05 11.23
C VAL A 743 7.16 32.53 11.54
N ALA A 744 7.76 33.44 10.79
CA ALA A 744 7.54 34.90 10.92
C ALA A 744 6.11 35.32 10.55
N ASP A 745 5.41 34.53 9.75
CA ASP A 745 4.01 34.78 9.34
C ASP A 745 3.00 34.27 10.39
N ALA A 746 3.45 33.54 11.41
CA ALA A 746 2.56 32.96 12.42
C ALA A 746 1.83 34.00 13.25
N GLY A 747 2.48 35.15 13.58
CA GLY A 747 1.90 36.20 14.39
C GLY A 747 1.43 35.69 15.76
N GLU A 748 0.24 36.10 16.20
CA GLU A 748 -0.37 35.57 17.43
C GLU A 748 -0.83 34.11 17.27
N PRO A 749 -0.99 33.35 18.38
CA PRO A 749 -1.51 31.98 18.33
C PRO A 749 -2.81 31.88 17.55
N MET A 750 -2.92 30.84 16.74
CA MET A 750 -4.15 30.52 15.99
C MET A 750 -5.24 30.11 16.98
N ARG A 751 -6.42 30.67 16.85
CA ARG A 751 -7.63 30.28 17.56
C ARG A 751 -8.62 29.74 16.56
N VAL A 752 -9.11 28.54 16.79
CA VAL A 752 -10.20 27.96 16.01
C VAL A 752 -11.35 27.62 16.94
N ARG A 753 -12.52 28.13 16.64
CA ARG A 753 -13.77 27.87 17.34
C ARG A 753 -14.65 26.96 16.50
N TRP A 754 -15.05 25.84 17.07
CA TRP A 754 -15.97 24.87 16.50
C TRP A 754 -17.33 25.07 17.15
N TYR A 755 -18.25 25.74 16.45
CA TYR A 755 -19.56 26.12 17.00
C TYR A 755 -20.50 24.93 17.11
N GLY A 756 -21.47 25.01 18.01
CA GLY A 756 -22.42 23.94 18.34
C GLY A 756 -23.37 23.51 17.22
N GLY A 757 -23.43 24.28 16.12
CA GLY A 757 -24.07 23.86 14.87
C GLY A 757 -23.26 22.89 14.04
N SER A 758 -21.96 22.69 14.36
CA SER A 758 -21.11 21.71 13.68
C SER A 758 -21.58 20.28 13.95
N TYR A 759 -21.52 19.42 12.93
CA TYR A 759 -21.84 17.99 13.08
C TYR A 759 -21.05 17.14 12.11
N LEU A 760 -20.87 15.87 12.49
CA LEU A 760 -20.48 14.80 11.60
C LEU A 760 -21.70 13.94 11.28
N GLU A 761 -21.81 13.49 10.03
CA GLU A 761 -22.87 12.61 9.56
C GLU A 761 -22.26 11.26 9.19
N ILE A 762 -22.58 10.25 9.99
CA ILE A 762 -21.99 8.92 9.92
C ILE A 762 -22.96 7.96 9.23
N PRO A 763 -22.52 7.23 8.19
CA PRO A 763 -23.32 6.21 7.52
C PRO A 763 -23.35 4.95 8.38
N LEU A 764 -24.53 4.56 8.85
CA LEU A 764 -24.74 3.43 9.77
C LEU A 764 -25.76 2.42 9.24
N SER A 765 -25.57 1.15 9.63
CA SER A 765 -26.50 0.04 9.47
C SER A 765 -26.59 -0.78 10.76
N ASP A 766 -27.66 -1.52 10.92
CA ASP A 766 -27.89 -2.40 12.09
C ASP A 766 -27.19 -3.75 11.93
#